data_f7c11041399e8d3f730e50c8d06e4048
#
_entry.id   f7c11041399e8d3f730e50c8d06e4048
#
_cell.length_a   1.000
_cell.length_b   1.000
_cell.length_c   1.000
_cell.angle_alpha   90.00
_cell.angle_beta   90.00
_cell.angle_gamma   90.00
#
_symmetry.space_group_name_H-M   'P 1'
#
loop_
_entity.id
_entity.type
_entity.pdbx_description
1 polymer ?
#
loop_
_entity_poly.entity_id
_entity_poly.type
_entity_poly.pdbx_seq_one_letter_code
_entity_poly.pdbx_strand_id
1 'polypeptide(L)'
;MTIDEKDVTYSKEYKFDSIGEHTVQFKLYESISMDNMFKDISTLKSIEMKTTKNCEISSIISSFSNCINLQKFNMIGFKTENIIDVSHMFENCKSLTSLDLYAFRTNSVKNMTNMFTNCTKLLILNVNKLDTKNVVDMSNMFNGCNSLKSIDLSNFVTSNVINFSGMFSNCKKLNSLDLSKFDTSKAISFSYFLNGCMSLKSLTIENFDTSVVTDMSYMFAGCSAVENISLSNFKTNKVTNFSGMFKSLTRITSLDISNFDTSMAVDMSFMFGGIQLKDLKLSNLETNNVMTMASMFSECRGLISIDLSGFDTKNVKDFSNMFSTCYNLKEIDISNFDTSQGEKMSFMFYKCSSLTSINLSSFSTNNAKDLSNLFNQCSNLISLDLSKFNTNKVENMARMFSSCLKLSNLDISSFNTESVINMEEMFTQCTSLTSIDLSNFNTKNVKNMARMFNGCVFTSLDLSSFETTEIENIHEMFINCQKLTYLNIANFNLNKAKSISNMFDGCRSLTSIDVSAFGTKNVETMNKLFYNCESLTSIDVSKFDTSNVKSMVYMFRGCKNLLTLNLKNFDTSKVTAMTGMFSSCISLTSLDISSFDTSNVALISNMFDSCQSLTSLDVSNFVGTQVQIMHTMFRDCYKLTSINLSKFDAKKIENMNFVFLNCYSLKYLDISKIETKNIKFFTNTFTNCSSLESIDLSNFYTGNALGMNEMFLNCSSLKFLNLSRFQPEKCNNMNSMFKNCKSLTSIDLRRFSTDSLTNMDYMFSNCINLKTIYWVYINTLKCSSFKEVFENDDELEIYVYPNNCQNLIDVLPSNVKYHRYYDFDEDY
;
A
#
# COMPACT_ATOMS: atom_id res chain seq x y z
N MET A 1 34.83 13.19 46.37
CA MET A 1 33.44 13.20 45.87
C MET A 1 32.51 12.84 47.03
N THR A 2 31.41 13.53 47.21
CA THR A 2 30.35 13.08 48.14
C THR A 2 29.08 12.82 47.36
N ILE A 3 28.35 11.81 47.78
CA ILE A 3 27.04 11.48 47.24
C ILE A 3 26.07 11.46 48.42
N ASP A 4 25.01 12.26 48.35
CA ASP A 4 24.01 12.42 49.42
C ASP A 4 24.68 12.67 50.78
N GLU A 5 25.64 13.60 50.77
CA GLU A 5 26.47 14.01 51.93
C GLU A 5 27.45 12.97 52.49
N LYS A 6 27.59 11.78 51.84
CA LYS A 6 28.58 10.75 52.25
C LYS A 6 29.79 10.79 51.33
N ASP A 7 31.00 10.75 51.94
CA ASP A 7 32.26 10.66 51.21
C ASP A 7 32.34 9.30 50.49
N VAL A 8 32.66 9.34 49.19
CA VAL A 8 32.85 8.16 48.35
C VAL A 8 34.12 8.30 47.53
N THR A 9 34.78 7.17 47.26
CA THR A 9 35.96 7.14 46.37
C THR A 9 35.51 7.50 44.96
N TYR A 10 36.31 8.37 44.31
CA TYR A 10 36.00 8.76 42.91
C TYR A 10 36.00 7.53 41.99
N SER A 11 34.89 7.37 41.22
CA SER A 11 34.77 6.37 40.18
C SER A 11 34.11 7.01 38.95
N LYS A 12 34.44 6.52 37.73
CA LYS A 12 33.80 6.93 36.50
C LYS A 12 32.34 6.43 36.40
N GLU A 13 32.04 5.37 37.12
CA GLU A 13 30.70 4.79 37.22
C GLU A 13 30.35 4.59 38.69
N TYR A 14 29.15 5.00 39.07
CA TYR A 14 28.60 4.80 40.41
C TYR A 14 27.18 4.27 40.31
N LYS A 15 26.90 3.17 41.02
CA LYS A 15 25.57 2.60 41.14
C LYS A 15 24.94 3.10 42.44
N PHE A 16 23.83 3.84 42.31
CA PHE A 16 23.09 4.31 43.47
C PHE A 16 22.33 3.16 44.14
N ASP A 17 22.28 3.16 45.45
CA ASP A 17 21.63 2.11 46.27
C ASP A 17 20.11 2.24 46.30
N SER A 18 19.58 3.39 45.89
CA SER A 18 18.15 3.66 45.83
C SER A 18 17.71 4.34 44.55
N ILE A 19 16.43 4.23 44.20
CA ILE A 19 15.82 4.95 43.10
C ILE A 19 15.36 6.31 43.63
N GLY A 20 15.81 7.41 43.03
CA GLY A 20 15.43 8.77 43.44
C GLY A 20 16.33 9.84 42.88
N GLU A 21 16.23 11.06 43.44
CA GLU A 21 17.15 12.16 43.16
C GLU A 21 18.34 12.06 44.13
N HIS A 22 19.55 12.11 43.60
CA HIS A 22 20.77 12.04 44.35
C HIS A 22 21.61 13.30 44.14
N THR A 23 22.25 13.80 45.20
CA THR A 23 23.16 14.94 45.14
C THR A 23 24.59 14.46 45.10
N VAL A 24 25.31 14.80 44.04
CA VAL A 24 26.73 14.49 43.90
C VAL A 24 27.53 15.79 44.02
N GLN A 25 28.50 15.84 44.95
CA GLN A 25 29.38 16.98 45.14
C GLN A 25 30.83 16.60 44.83
N PHE A 26 31.49 17.44 44.09
CA PHE A 26 32.90 17.30 43.76
C PHE A 26 33.74 18.41 44.42
N LYS A 27 34.84 18.08 45.07
CA LYS A 27 35.86 19.06 45.39
C LYS A 27 36.76 19.22 44.16
N LEU A 28 36.77 20.40 43.56
CA LEU A 28 37.60 20.77 42.42
C LEU A 28 38.81 21.60 42.88
N TYR A 29 39.93 21.40 42.25
CA TYR A 29 41.17 22.09 42.50
C TYR A 29 41.38 23.19 41.43
N GLU A 30 42.48 23.86 41.35
CA GLU A 30 42.75 25.13 40.63
C GLU A 30 42.32 25.19 39.15
N SER A 31 42.42 24.09 38.40
CA SER A 31 41.95 24.03 37.00
C SER A 31 41.35 22.65 36.70
N ILE A 32 40.27 22.61 35.88
CA ILE A 32 39.57 21.39 35.52
C ILE A 32 39.24 21.36 34.03
N SER A 33 39.46 20.19 33.37
CA SER A 33 38.82 19.85 32.11
C SER A 33 37.50 19.13 32.41
N MET A 34 36.41 19.62 31.77
CA MET A 34 35.11 19.03 31.87
C MET A 34 34.73 18.25 30.61
N ASP A 35 35.66 18.01 29.70
CA ASP A 35 35.38 17.33 28.45
C ASP A 35 34.70 15.99 28.67
N ASN A 36 33.50 15.83 28.04
CA ASN A 36 32.66 14.65 28.17
C ASN A 36 32.23 14.26 29.59
N MET A 37 32.42 15.15 30.62
CA MET A 37 32.28 14.81 32.03
C MET A 37 30.89 14.24 32.36
N PHE A 38 29.81 14.79 31.79
CA PHE A 38 28.46 14.37 32.01
C PHE A 38 27.81 13.85 30.72
N LYS A 39 28.59 13.58 29.68
CA LYS A 39 28.08 13.09 28.38
C LYS A 39 27.34 11.79 28.57
N ASP A 40 26.19 11.66 27.82
CA ASP A 40 25.34 10.48 27.80
C ASP A 40 24.62 10.14 29.13
N ILE A 41 24.67 11.01 30.14
CA ILE A 41 23.93 10.82 31.40
C ILE A 41 22.47 11.20 31.17
N SER A 42 21.72 10.27 30.61
CA SER A 42 20.30 10.48 30.24
C SER A 42 19.38 10.73 31.44
N THR A 43 19.78 10.33 32.65
CA THR A 43 19.03 10.51 33.89
C THR A 43 19.25 11.87 34.56
N LEU A 44 20.24 12.64 34.13
CA LEU A 44 20.57 13.95 34.71
C LEU A 44 19.42 14.94 34.43
N LYS A 45 18.79 15.45 35.50
CA LYS A 45 17.69 16.42 35.42
C LYS A 45 18.10 17.84 35.69
N SER A 46 19.00 18.04 36.62
CA SER A 46 19.51 19.37 36.98
C SER A 46 20.97 19.30 37.40
N ILE A 47 21.71 20.38 37.11
CA ILE A 47 23.09 20.54 37.59
C ILE A 47 23.27 21.97 38.08
N GLU A 48 23.85 22.11 39.25
CA GLU A 48 24.28 23.39 39.81
C GLU A 48 25.74 23.24 40.24
N MET A 49 26.57 24.10 39.67
CA MET A 49 28.01 24.12 39.97
C MET A 49 28.37 25.48 40.56
N LYS A 50 28.94 25.50 41.73
CA LYS A 50 29.35 26.72 42.42
C LYS A 50 30.80 26.62 42.92
N THR A 51 31.57 27.66 42.78
CA THR A 51 32.85 27.77 43.40
C THR A 51 32.97 29.09 44.18
N THR A 52 33.61 29.05 45.34
CA THR A 52 34.00 30.19 46.17
C THR A 52 35.45 30.59 45.96
N LYS A 53 36.24 29.76 45.23
CA LYS A 53 37.62 30.02 44.81
C LYS A 53 37.65 30.23 43.31
N ASN A 54 38.65 30.95 42.81
CA ASN A 54 38.86 31.17 41.38
C ASN A 54 39.21 29.89 40.60
N CYS A 55 38.29 28.91 40.53
CA CYS A 55 38.54 27.68 39.79
C CYS A 55 38.38 27.94 38.30
N GLU A 56 39.36 27.54 37.51
CA GLU A 56 39.37 27.66 36.05
C GLU A 56 38.85 26.44 35.38
N ILE A 57 38.00 26.62 34.39
CA ILE A 57 37.62 25.54 33.46
C ILE A 57 38.52 25.68 32.21
N SER A 58 39.37 24.69 31.98
CA SER A 58 40.31 24.65 30.86
C SER A 58 39.69 24.14 29.55
N SER A 59 38.70 23.27 29.65
CA SER A 59 37.96 22.73 28.50
C SER A 59 36.57 22.23 28.89
N ILE A 60 35.61 22.25 27.96
CA ILE A 60 34.20 21.91 28.23
C ILE A 60 33.53 21.23 27.03
N ILE A 61 34.29 20.62 26.15
CA ILE A 61 33.80 19.96 24.93
C ILE A 61 32.81 18.85 25.30
N SER A 62 31.63 18.82 24.68
CA SER A 62 30.59 17.77 24.84
C SER A 62 30.20 17.49 26.30
N SER A 63 30.45 18.39 27.24
CA SER A 63 30.29 18.11 28.67
C SER A 63 28.93 17.63 29.09
N PHE A 64 27.87 18.11 28.46
CA PHE A 64 26.46 17.74 28.73
C PHE A 64 25.80 17.13 27.51
N SER A 65 26.57 16.74 26.51
CA SER A 65 26.02 16.15 25.28
C SER A 65 25.21 14.88 25.62
N ASN A 66 24.03 14.74 25.00
CA ASN A 66 23.07 13.66 25.23
C ASN A 66 22.47 13.57 26.65
N CYS A 67 22.58 14.64 27.48
CA CYS A 67 21.82 14.71 28.73
C CYS A 67 20.34 15.02 28.42
N ILE A 68 19.63 14.05 27.86
CA ILE A 68 18.30 14.25 27.24
C ILE A 68 17.21 14.74 28.22
N ASN A 69 17.38 14.48 29.53
CA ASN A 69 16.43 14.90 30.56
C ASN A 69 16.87 16.13 31.32
N LEU A 70 18.02 16.76 30.98
CA LEU A 70 18.50 17.97 31.62
C LEU A 70 17.52 19.11 31.44
N GLN A 71 17.00 19.66 32.55
CA GLN A 71 16.00 20.74 32.58
C GLN A 71 16.58 22.06 33.09
N LYS A 72 17.56 22.00 34.01
CA LYS A 72 18.18 23.17 34.64
C LYS A 72 19.70 23.03 34.64
N PHE A 73 20.35 24.13 34.27
CA PHE A 73 21.80 24.26 34.31
C PHE A 73 22.14 25.56 34.98
N ASN A 74 23.04 25.55 35.94
CA ASN A 74 23.59 26.75 36.61
C ASN A 74 25.07 26.58 36.92
N MET A 75 25.89 27.60 36.61
CA MET A 75 27.31 27.60 36.85
C MET A 75 27.73 28.97 37.34
N ILE A 76 28.30 29.02 38.55
CA ILE A 76 28.58 30.31 39.26
C ILE A 76 30.02 30.29 39.79
N GLY A 77 30.77 31.38 39.53
CA GLY A 77 32.05 31.65 40.09
C GLY A 77 33.25 31.02 39.38
N PHE A 78 33.03 30.25 38.30
CA PHE A 78 34.10 29.65 37.50
C PHE A 78 34.70 30.68 36.53
N LYS A 79 36.03 30.61 36.35
CA LYS A 79 36.72 31.31 35.27
C LYS A 79 36.64 30.48 33.99
N THR A 80 36.12 31.06 32.92
CA THR A 80 35.93 30.41 31.62
C THR A 80 36.59 31.17 30.47
N GLU A 81 37.38 32.21 30.78
CA GLU A 81 37.97 33.11 29.80
C GLU A 81 38.98 32.42 28.86
N ASN A 82 39.61 31.33 29.30
CA ASN A 82 40.61 30.59 28.53
C ASN A 82 40.07 29.39 27.74
N ILE A 83 38.76 29.14 27.80
CA ILE A 83 38.13 28.08 27.01
C ILE A 83 38.21 28.46 25.53
N ILE A 84 38.74 27.52 24.71
CA ILE A 84 38.92 27.68 23.27
C ILE A 84 37.80 27.01 22.51
N ASP A 85 37.22 25.94 23.05
CA ASP A 85 36.24 25.09 22.36
C ASP A 85 35.06 24.76 23.30
N VAL A 86 33.85 25.09 22.86
CA VAL A 86 32.61 24.80 23.54
C VAL A 86 31.69 23.93 22.68
N SER A 87 32.25 23.26 21.67
CA SER A 87 31.50 22.41 20.75
C SER A 87 30.75 21.30 21.47
N HIS A 88 29.53 21.04 20.99
CA HIS A 88 28.64 20.00 21.50
C HIS A 88 28.26 20.12 23.00
N MET A 89 28.55 21.26 23.66
CA MET A 89 28.37 21.41 25.11
C MET A 89 27.00 20.98 25.62
N PHE A 90 25.91 21.38 24.97
CA PHE A 90 24.51 21.02 25.30
C PHE A 90 23.82 20.26 24.19
N GLU A 91 24.56 19.63 23.31
CA GLU A 91 23.98 18.85 22.20
C GLU A 91 23.00 17.80 22.74
N ASN A 92 21.82 17.69 22.11
CA ASN A 92 20.75 16.75 22.49
C ASN A 92 20.22 16.91 23.94
N CYS A 93 20.37 18.08 24.57
CA CYS A 93 19.68 18.40 25.83
C CYS A 93 18.19 18.69 25.59
N LYS A 94 17.44 17.65 25.22
CA LYS A 94 16.06 17.75 24.67
C LYS A 94 15.04 18.31 25.66
N SER A 95 15.29 18.23 26.97
CA SER A 95 14.36 18.68 28.02
C SER A 95 14.67 20.09 28.54
N LEU A 96 15.76 20.71 28.08
CA LEU A 96 16.12 22.05 28.48
C LEU A 96 15.12 23.07 27.91
N THR A 97 14.46 23.85 28.79
CA THR A 97 13.42 24.81 28.38
C THR A 97 13.91 26.25 28.40
N SER A 98 14.86 26.54 29.24
CA SER A 98 15.53 27.84 29.34
C SER A 98 17.00 27.68 29.71
N LEU A 99 17.84 28.55 29.21
CA LEU A 99 19.25 28.57 29.52
C LEU A 99 19.75 30.03 29.61
N ASP A 100 20.42 30.37 30.71
CA ASP A 100 21.11 31.64 30.90
C ASP A 100 22.60 31.38 31.04
N LEU A 101 23.38 31.94 30.12
CA LEU A 101 24.84 31.88 30.10
C LEU A 101 25.49 33.18 30.48
N TYR A 102 24.80 34.06 31.24
CA TYR A 102 25.27 35.37 31.59
C TYR A 102 26.67 35.36 32.29
N ALA A 103 26.94 34.33 33.10
CA ALA A 103 28.19 34.18 33.82
C ALA A 103 29.30 33.50 32.97
N PHE A 104 28.99 33.01 31.77
CA PHE A 104 29.92 32.25 30.94
C PHE A 104 30.71 33.22 30.04
N ARG A 105 32.04 33.28 30.24
CA ARG A 105 32.95 34.12 29.47
C ARG A 105 33.55 33.32 28.33
N THR A 106 33.40 33.81 27.07
CA THR A 106 33.83 33.14 25.86
C THR A 106 34.91 33.86 25.05
N ASN A 107 35.68 34.73 25.73
CA ASN A 107 36.64 35.63 25.08
C ASN A 107 37.67 34.93 24.19
N SER A 108 38.05 33.66 24.54
CA SER A 108 39.04 32.90 23.80
C SER A 108 38.43 31.82 22.89
N VAL A 109 37.11 31.67 22.88
CA VAL A 109 36.41 30.62 22.13
C VAL A 109 36.54 30.83 20.63
N LYS A 110 36.98 29.79 19.94
CA LYS A 110 37.13 29.69 18.49
C LYS A 110 36.09 28.77 17.86
N ASN A 111 35.58 27.78 18.62
CA ASN A 111 34.69 26.75 18.12
C ASN A 111 33.41 26.67 18.96
N MET A 112 32.23 26.95 18.30
CA MET A 112 30.90 26.84 18.90
C MET A 112 30.02 25.83 18.18
N THR A 113 30.64 24.93 17.42
CA THR A 113 29.93 23.92 16.59
C THR A 113 28.99 23.07 17.46
N ASN A 114 27.75 22.92 17.03
CA ASN A 114 26.73 22.07 17.66
C ASN A 114 26.42 22.42 19.15
N MET A 115 26.78 23.60 19.64
CA MET A 115 26.69 23.92 21.07
C MET A 115 25.31 23.65 21.68
N PHE A 116 24.21 23.94 20.92
CA PHE A 116 22.82 23.74 21.35
C PHE A 116 22.04 22.82 20.40
N THR A 117 22.73 22.05 19.59
CA THR A 117 22.06 21.18 18.60
C THR A 117 21.04 20.27 19.30
N ASN A 118 19.82 20.21 18.72
CA ASN A 118 18.70 19.41 19.20
C ASN A 118 18.25 19.71 20.66
N CYS A 119 18.43 20.94 21.16
CA CYS A 119 17.75 21.42 22.35
C CYS A 119 16.26 21.70 22.01
N THR A 120 15.50 20.62 21.73
CA THR A 120 14.20 20.70 21.06
C THR A 120 13.10 21.44 21.84
N LYS A 121 13.20 21.51 23.19
CA LYS A 121 12.24 22.22 24.06
C LYS A 121 12.70 23.60 24.46
N LEU A 122 13.87 24.06 24.01
CA LEU A 122 14.43 25.35 24.40
C LEU A 122 13.56 26.48 23.88
N LEU A 123 12.97 27.26 24.82
CA LEU A 123 12.07 28.37 24.55
C LEU A 123 12.76 29.71 24.69
N ILE A 124 13.63 29.82 25.71
CA ILE A 124 14.34 31.02 26.09
C ILE A 124 15.83 30.72 26.19
N LEU A 125 16.62 31.40 25.38
CA LEU A 125 18.07 31.30 25.38
C LEU A 125 18.69 32.67 25.44
N ASN A 126 19.37 33.00 26.56
CA ASN A 126 20.09 34.24 26.73
C ASN A 126 21.58 34.02 26.38
N VAL A 127 21.97 34.56 25.23
CA VAL A 127 23.37 34.46 24.69
C VAL A 127 24.00 35.85 24.54
N ASN A 128 23.35 36.92 25.03
CA ASN A 128 23.77 38.29 24.80
C ASN A 128 25.08 38.70 25.54
N LYS A 129 25.67 37.80 26.36
CA LYS A 129 26.98 37.96 27.01
C LYS A 129 28.08 37.08 26.46
N LEU A 130 27.75 36.22 25.49
CA LEU A 130 28.78 35.45 24.80
C LEU A 130 29.63 36.41 23.93
N ASP A 131 30.92 36.43 24.17
CA ASP A 131 31.90 37.12 23.33
C ASP A 131 32.28 36.19 22.19
N THR A 132 31.90 36.57 20.97
CA THR A 132 32.08 35.75 19.77
C THR A 132 33.18 36.25 18.84
N LYS A 133 33.93 37.31 19.27
CA LYS A 133 34.92 37.98 18.40
C LYS A 133 36.01 37.08 17.82
N ASN A 134 36.37 35.99 18.52
CA ASN A 134 37.39 35.02 18.12
C ASN A 134 36.85 33.77 17.52
N VAL A 135 35.53 33.61 17.41
CA VAL A 135 34.86 32.42 16.88
C VAL A 135 35.10 32.31 15.39
N VAL A 136 35.49 31.10 14.96
CA VAL A 136 35.76 30.75 13.57
C VAL A 136 34.70 29.82 13.01
N ASP A 137 34.10 28.98 13.85
CA ASP A 137 33.07 28.00 13.46
C ASP A 137 31.82 28.09 14.35
N MET A 138 30.66 28.38 13.72
CA MET A 138 29.34 28.42 14.36
C MET A 138 28.39 27.38 13.74
N SER A 139 28.94 26.37 13.05
CA SER A 139 28.11 25.40 12.36
C SER A 139 27.19 24.64 13.31
N ASN A 140 25.92 24.51 12.91
CA ASN A 140 24.85 23.85 13.65
C ASN A 140 24.61 24.38 15.08
N MET A 141 25.10 25.55 15.43
CA MET A 141 25.04 26.05 16.81
C MET A 141 23.65 25.94 17.44
N PHE A 142 22.59 26.26 16.69
CA PHE A 142 21.19 26.20 17.13
C PHE A 142 20.36 25.16 16.34
N ASN A 143 21.01 24.27 15.61
CA ASN A 143 20.30 23.28 14.78
C ASN A 143 19.31 22.47 15.64
N GLY A 144 18.06 22.36 15.21
CA GLY A 144 17.05 21.57 15.91
C GLY A 144 16.51 22.19 17.20
N CYS A 145 16.75 23.50 17.47
CA CYS A 145 16.10 24.24 18.55
C CYS A 145 14.62 24.52 18.16
N ASN A 146 13.84 23.44 18.05
CA ASN A 146 12.49 23.44 17.44
C ASN A 146 11.50 24.38 18.14
N SER A 147 11.68 24.68 19.43
CA SER A 147 10.74 25.48 20.21
C SER A 147 11.12 26.95 20.32
N LEU A 148 12.32 27.31 19.87
CA LEU A 148 12.85 28.67 19.94
C LEU A 148 12.02 29.58 19.01
N LYS A 149 11.41 30.62 19.56
CA LYS A 149 10.55 31.56 18.80
C LYS A 149 11.29 32.82 18.33
N SER A 150 12.27 33.25 19.08
CA SER A 150 13.13 34.38 18.79
C SER A 150 14.45 34.23 19.52
N ILE A 151 15.49 34.90 19.06
CA ILE A 151 16.81 34.93 19.70
C ILE A 151 17.40 36.31 19.45
N ASP A 152 18.02 36.90 20.49
CA ASP A 152 18.77 38.16 20.39
C ASP A 152 20.25 37.85 20.14
N LEU A 153 20.74 38.23 18.96
CA LEU A 153 22.12 38.07 18.51
C LEU A 153 22.80 39.42 18.26
N SER A 154 22.24 40.53 18.76
CA SER A 154 22.72 41.88 18.50
C SER A 154 24.17 42.11 18.95
N ASN A 155 24.67 41.31 19.91
CA ASN A 155 26.04 41.38 20.45
C ASN A 155 27.01 40.40 19.78
N PHE A 156 26.55 39.57 18.81
CA PHE A 156 27.45 38.63 18.12
C PHE A 156 28.38 39.39 17.17
N VAL A 157 29.67 39.20 17.36
CA VAL A 157 30.73 39.62 16.44
C VAL A 157 31.13 38.43 15.59
N THR A 158 30.89 38.48 14.26
CA THR A 158 31.05 37.33 13.36
C THR A 158 32.16 37.54 12.32
N SER A 159 32.95 38.61 12.42
CA SER A 159 33.99 38.99 11.44
C SER A 159 35.09 37.93 11.23
N ASN A 160 35.21 36.94 12.11
CA ASN A 160 36.17 35.85 11.99
C ASN A 160 35.50 34.51 11.61
N VAL A 161 34.18 34.47 11.56
CA VAL A 161 33.45 33.20 11.28
C VAL A 161 33.55 32.85 9.79
N ILE A 162 34.01 31.63 9.54
CA ILE A 162 34.16 31.09 8.18
C ILE A 162 33.08 30.06 7.85
N ASN A 163 32.41 29.48 8.86
CA ASN A 163 31.44 28.43 8.68
C ASN A 163 30.16 28.70 9.48
N PHE A 164 29.07 28.96 8.75
CA PHE A 164 27.72 29.14 9.30
C PHE A 164 26.79 27.97 8.97
N SER A 165 27.31 26.86 8.46
CA SER A 165 26.48 25.74 7.98
C SER A 165 25.53 25.26 9.06
N GLY A 166 24.23 25.17 8.71
CA GLY A 166 23.19 24.64 9.58
C GLY A 166 22.91 25.44 10.86
N MET A 167 23.45 26.66 11.01
CA MET A 167 23.42 27.39 12.30
C MET A 167 22.02 27.48 12.91
N PHE A 168 20.96 27.68 12.11
CA PHE A 168 19.58 27.73 12.55
C PHE A 168 18.72 26.61 11.92
N SER A 169 19.34 25.61 11.34
CA SER A 169 18.61 24.51 10.71
C SER A 169 17.57 23.92 11.67
N ASN A 170 16.37 23.62 11.17
CA ASN A 170 15.28 23.05 11.95
C ASN A 170 14.82 23.87 13.17
N CYS A 171 15.04 25.18 13.21
CA CYS A 171 14.42 26.07 14.19
C CYS A 171 12.94 26.32 13.80
N LYS A 172 12.11 25.29 13.91
CA LYS A 172 10.75 25.24 13.30
C LYS A 172 9.80 26.33 13.77
N LYS A 173 9.96 26.84 15.01
CA LYS A 173 9.08 27.88 15.58
C LYS A 173 9.69 29.27 15.56
N LEU A 174 10.88 29.45 15.00
CA LEU A 174 11.51 30.76 14.86
C LEU A 174 10.67 31.63 13.91
N ASN A 175 10.17 32.76 14.43
CA ASN A 175 9.23 33.62 13.69
C ASN A 175 9.94 34.79 12.99
N SER A 176 11.00 35.29 13.60
CA SER A 176 11.80 36.42 13.07
C SER A 176 13.26 36.23 13.44
N LEU A 177 14.14 36.66 12.57
CA LEU A 177 15.59 36.59 12.77
C LEU A 177 16.22 37.85 12.18
N ASP A 178 16.85 38.65 13.06
CA ASP A 178 17.62 39.82 12.68
C ASP A 178 19.11 39.51 12.70
N LEU A 179 19.72 39.52 11.54
CA LEU A 179 21.15 39.29 11.32
C LEU A 179 21.84 40.52 10.73
N SER A 180 21.24 41.71 10.88
CA SER A 180 21.78 42.96 10.34
C SER A 180 23.18 43.33 10.89
N LYS A 181 23.60 42.71 12.00
CA LYS A 181 24.92 42.92 12.60
C LYS A 181 25.97 41.87 12.22
N PHE A 182 25.54 40.84 11.47
CA PHE A 182 26.49 39.80 11.08
C PHE A 182 27.42 40.32 9.98
N ASP A 183 28.74 40.18 10.24
CA ASP A 183 29.77 40.35 9.24
C ASP A 183 30.06 38.96 8.69
N THR A 184 29.75 38.75 7.41
CA THR A 184 29.88 37.43 6.73
C THR A 184 31.01 37.45 5.68
N SER A 185 31.89 38.48 5.70
CA SER A 185 32.93 38.68 4.67
C SER A 185 33.95 37.56 4.54
N LYS A 186 34.07 36.69 5.57
CA LYS A 186 34.94 35.48 5.57
C LYS A 186 34.16 34.16 5.42
N ALA A 187 32.85 34.23 5.34
CA ALA A 187 32.02 33.05 5.29
C ALA A 187 32.23 32.27 3.98
N ILE A 188 32.58 30.99 4.07
CA ILE A 188 32.76 30.10 2.93
C ILE A 188 31.56 29.19 2.71
N SER A 189 30.74 28.94 3.74
CA SER A 189 29.56 28.08 3.64
C SER A 189 28.37 28.60 4.45
N PHE A 190 27.21 28.60 3.80
CA PHE A 190 25.89 28.79 4.39
C PHE A 190 25.01 27.53 4.14
N SER A 191 25.63 26.37 3.90
CA SER A 191 24.84 25.17 3.66
C SER A 191 23.88 24.88 4.83
N TYR A 192 22.60 24.59 4.52
CA TYR A 192 21.54 24.34 5.51
C TYR A 192 21.31 25.47 6.53
N PHE A 193 21.79 26.68 6.31
CA PHE A 193 21.80 27.75 7.32
C PHE A 193 20.46 27.97 8.03
N LEU A 194 19.36 28.11 7.26
CA LEU A 194 18.00 28.27 7.76
C LEU A 194 17.07 27.09 7.39
N ASN A 195 17.65 25.98 6.95
CA ASN A 195 16.86 24.83 6.48
C ASN A 195 15.80 24.41 7.50
N GLY A 196 14.53 24.33 7.09
CA GLY A 196 13.44 23.89 7.96
C GLY A 196 12.95 24.92 8.98
N CYS A 197 13.28 26.20 8.83
CA CYS A 197 12.70 27.30 9.64
C CYS A 197 11.26 27.61 9.18
N MET A 198 10.35 26.67 9.40
CA MET A 198 8.99 26.65 8.81
C MET A 198 8.10 27.85 9.22
N SER A 199 8.38 28.49 10.36
CA SER A 199 7.58 29.60 10.88
C SER A 199 8.19 30.98 10.60
N LEU A 200 9.37 31.05 9.98
CA LEU A 200 10.13 32.26 9.76
C LEU A 200 9.38 33.17 8.77
N LYS A 201 8.95 34.35 9.25
CA LYS A 201 8.22 35.36 8.46
C LYS A 201 9.05 36.60 8.14
N SER A 202 9.97 36.95 9.04
CA SER A 202 10.84 38.10 8.90
C SER A 202 12.28 37.72 9.04
N LEU A 203 13.08 38.07 8.06
CA LEU A 203 14.50 37.76 7.96
C LEU A 203 15.24 38.96 7.46
N THR A 204 16.24 39.45 8.22
CA THR A 204 17.08 40.61 7.88
C THR A 204 18.49 40.11 7.54
N ILE A 205 18.88 40.12 6.27
CA ILE A 205 20.18 39.64 5.73
C ILE A 205 20.76 40.59 4.69
N GLU A 206 20.27 41.83 4.61
CA GLU A 206 20.69 42.81 3.58
C GLU A 206 22.19 43.11 3.64
N ASN A 207 22.86 42.91 4.77
CA ASN A 207 24.30 43.17 4.95
C ASN A 207 25.20 41.99 4.69
N PHE A 208 24.63 40.84 4.24
CA PHE A 208 25.45 39.67 3.99
C PHE A 208 26.43 39.91 2.81
N ASP A 209 27.71 39.78 3.08
CA ASP A 209 28.75 39.66 2.04
C ASP A 209 28.98 38.17 1.76
N THR A 210 28.64 37.77 0.56
CA THR A 210 28.76 36.38 0.11
C THR A 210 29.87 36.19 -0.92
N SER A 211 30.77 37.18 -1.08
CA SER A 211 31.77 37.23 -2.14
C SER A 211 32.82 36.09 -2.12
N VAL A 212 32.97 35.38 -1.01
CA VAL A 212 33.87 34.22 -0.88
C VAL A 212 33.17 32.89 -0.64
N VAL A 213 31.83 32.92 -0.61
CA VAL A 213 31.01 31.72 -0.38
C VAL A 213 31.11 30.77 -1.56
N THR A 214 31.29 29.48 -1.26
CA THR A 214 31.35 28.42 -2.24
C THR A 214 30.18 27.44 -2.16
N ASP A 215 29.49 27.39 -1.01
CA ASP A 215 28.38 26.47 -0.76
C ASP A 215 27.17 27.22 -0.13
N MET A 216 26.06 27.26 -0.88
CA MET A 216 24.75 27.81 -0.44
C MET A 216 23.68 26.73 -0.44
N SER A 217 24.07 25.44 -0.42
CA SER A 217 23.13 24.37 -0.50
C SER A 217 22.10 24.41 0.64
N TYR A 218 20.82 24.23 0.29
CA TYR A 218 19.69 24.22 1.24
C TYR A 218 19.60 25.44 2.17
N MET A 219 20.23 26.58 1.82
CA MET A 219 20.35 27.75 2.70
C MET A 219 18.99 28.22 3.25
N PHE A 220 17.95 28.28 2.41
CA PHE A 220 16.60 28.69 2.77
C PHE A 220 15.57 27.57 2.64
N ALA A 221 16.01 26.33 2.44
CA ALA A 221 15.11 25.22 2.19
C ALA A 221 14.07 25.05 3.33
N GLY A 222 12.80 24.88 2.97
CA GLY A 222 11.74 24.66 3.95
C GLY A 222 11.37 25.90 4.81
N CYS A 223 11.83 27.09 4.47
CA CYS A 223 11.35 28.35 5.07
C CYS A 223 9.95 28.68 4.54
N SER A 224 9.00 27.80 4.81
CA SER A 224 7.69 27.79 4.14
C SER A 224 6.77 28.97 4.50
N ALA A 225 7.07 29.72 5.56
CA ALA A 225 6.32 30.92 5.95
C ALA A 225 6.88 32.23 5.38
N VAL A 226 8.06 32.21 4.75
CA VAL A 226 8.69 33.39 4.15
C VAL A 226 7.93 33.80 2.89
N GLU A 227 7.52 35.07 2.82
CA GLU A 227 6.83 35.62 1.66
C GLU A 227 7.77 36.44 0.73
N ASN A 228 8.85 37.00 1.29
CA ASN A 228 9.84 37.76 0.54
C ASN A 228 11.24 37.56 1.14
N ILE A 229 12.26 37.50 0.29
CA ILE A 229 13.67 37.40 0.66
C ILE A 229 14.44 38.48 -0.14
N SER A 230 15.20 39.32 0.55
CA SER A 230 16.09 40.27 -0.11
C SER A 230 17.45 39.63 -0.40
N LEU A 231 17.82 39.51 -1.67
CA LEU A 231 19.05 38.90 -2.15
C LEU A 231 19.91 39.87 -2.99
N SER A 232 19.52 41.16 -3.03
CA SER A 232 20.18 42.13 -3.93
C SER A 232 21.68 42.31 -3.70
N ASN A 233 22.17 41.98 -2.50
CA ASN A 233 23.59 42.12 -2.13
C ASN A 233 24.37 40.80 -2.28
N PHE A 234 23.70 39.72 -2.63
CA PHE A 234 24.38 38.42 -2.77
C PHE A 234 25.30 38.39 -3.99
N LYS A 235 26.54 38.08 -3.78
CA LYS A 235 27.57 37.81 -4.80
C LYS A 235 27.78 36.31 -4.87
N THR A 236 27.50 35.70 -6.03
CA THR A 236 27.48 34.24 -6.15
C THR A 236 28.52 33.70 -7.11
N ASN A 237 29.43 34.53 -7.59
CA ASN A 237 30.45 34.21 -8.60
C ASN A 237 31.51 33.15 -8.17
N LYS A 238 31.50 32.70 -6.89
CA LYS A 238 32.32 31.58 -6.41
C LYS A 238 31.52 30.39 -5.95
N VAL A 239 30.22 30.49 -5.97
CA VAL A 239 29.34 29.40 -5.49
C VAL A 239 29.30 28.27 -6.50
N THR A 240 29.70 27.10 -6.06
CA THR A 240 29.67 25.87 -6.85
C THR A 240 28.46 24.99 -6.54
N ASN A 241 27.86 25.14 -5.35
CA ASN A 241 26.75 24.33 -4.89
C ASN A 241 25.54 25.18 -4.51
N PHE A 242 24.50 25.13 -5.36
CA PHE A 242 23.19 25.78 -5.13
C PHE A 242 22.10 24.75 -4.79
N SER A 243 22.43 23.49 -4.55
CA SER A 243 21.42 22.44 -4.40
C SER A 243 20.42 22.81 -3.30
N GLY A 244 19.13 22.71 -3.65
CA GLY A 244 18.02 22.97 -2.72
C GLY A 244 17.96 24.36 -2.12
N MET A 245 18.70 25.38 -2.62
CA MET A 245 18.81 26.69 -1.97
C MET A 245 17.45 27.31 -1.62
N PHE A 246 16.47 27.21 -2.51
CA PHE A 246 15.11 27.74 -2.35
C PHE A 246 14.03 26.66 -2.25
N LYS A 247 14.43 25.43 -1.95
CA LYS A 247 13.51 24.28 -1.89
C LYS A 247 12.38 24.54 -0.89
N SER A 248 11.14 24.25 -1.31
CA SER A 248 9.94 24.32 -0.47
C SER A 248 9.64 25.70 0.16
N LEU A 249 9.97 26.78 -0.55
CA LEU A 249 9.49 28.13 -0.23
C LEU A 249 8.03 28.27 -0.71
N THR A 250 7.10 27.68 0.03
CA THR A 250 5.72 27.52 -0.44
C THR A 250 4.87 28.79 -0.41
N ARG A 251 5.30 29.82 0.33
CA ARG A 251 4.60 31.11 0.42
C ARG A 251 5.31 32.27 -0.24
N ILE A 252 6.48 32.05 -0.85
CA ILE A 252 7.18 33.13 -1.54
C ILE A 252 6.30 33.72 -2.63
N THR A 253 6.21 35.04 -2.69
CA THR A 253 5.38 35.76 -3.66
C THR A 253 6.17 36.26 -4.88
N SER A 254 7.48 36.45 -4.70
CA SER A 254 8.44 36.76 -5.76
C SER A 254 9.84 36.31 -5.34
N LEU A 255 10.66 35.97 -6.29
CA LEU A 255 12.07 35.62 -6.10
C LEU A 255 12.90 36.36 -7.13
N ASP A 256 13.66 37.37 -6.71
CA ASP A 256 14.59 38.11 -7.56
C ASP A 256 16.01 37.60 -7.35
N ILE A 257 16.53 36.95 -8.37
CA ILE A 257 17.89 36.41 -8.48
C ILE A 257 18.61 36.97 -9.70
N SER A 258 18.18 38.14 -10.20
CA SER A 258 18.74 38.73 -11.42
C SER A 258 20.23 39.10 -11.30
N ASN A 259 20.72 39.22 -10.06
CA ASN A 259 22.14 39.51 -9.73
C ASN A 259 22.98 38.23 -9.53
N PHE A 260 22.40 37.03 -9.63
CA PHE A 260 23.15 35.81 -9.41
C PHE A 260 24.07 35.53 -10.61
N ASP A 261 25.36 35.32 -10.32
CA ASP A 261 26.35 34.76 -11.22
C ASP A 261 26.46 33.27 -10.87
N THR A 262 26.07 32.40 -11.79
CA THR A 262 26.10 30.96 -11.60
C THR A 262 27.14 30.27 -12.49
N SER A 263 28.08 31.04 -13.06
CA SER A 263 29.11 30.54 -13.96
C SER A 263 29.99 29.43 -13.39
N MET A 264 30.14 29.39 -12.06
CA MET A 264 30.90 28.34 -11.35
C MET A 264 30.05 27.19 -10.84
N ALA A 265 28.72 27.25 -11.01
CA ALA A 265 27.80 26.26 -10.47
C ALA A 265 28.03 24.86 -11.07
N VAL A 266 28.08 23.88 -10.19
CA VAL A 266 28.24 22.44 -10.51
C VAL A 266 26.99 21.66 -10.14
N ASP A 267 26.36 22.01 -9.01
CA ASP A 267 25.15 21.36 -8.50
C ASP A 267 24.02 22.36 -8.32
N MET A 268 22.93 22.17 -9.11
CA MET A 268 21.70 22.92 -8.99
C MET A 268 20.50 22.01 -8.66
N SER A 269 20.78 20.81 -8.17
CA SER A 269 19.73 19.86 -7.82
C SER A 269 18.77 20.46 -6.78
N PHE A 270 17.46 20.22 -6.94
CA PHE A 270 16.41 20.75 -6.05
C PHE A 270 16.34 22.27 -5.87
N MET A 271 17.12 23.10 -6.62
CA MET A 271 17.30 24.52 -6.30
C MET A 271 15.96 25.25 -6.10
N PHE A 272 14.96 24.98 -6.92
CA PHE A 272 13.62 25.57 -6.83
C PHE A 272 12.53 24.54 -6.47
N GLY A 273 12.92 23.34 -6.08
CA GLY A 273 11.97 22.25 -5.81
C GLY A 273 10.88 22.63 -4.80
N GLY A 274 9.60 22.46 -5.15
CA GLY A 274 8.47 22.76 -4.27
C GLY A 274 8.10 24.24 -4.15
N ILE A 275 8.72 25.13 -4.94
CA ILE A 275 8.32 26.55 -5.00
C ILE A 275 6.94 26.67 -5.68
N GLN A 276 6.08 27.59 -5.20
CA GLN A 276 4.70 27.68 -5.69
C GLN A 276 4.45 28.92 -6.58
N LEU A 277 5.51 29.53 -7.11
CA LEU A 277 5.40 30.64 -8.06
C LEU A 277 4.79 30.16 -9.39
N LYS A 278 4.01 31.04 -10.03
CA LYS A 278 3.44 30.77 -11.36
C LYS A 278 4.46 30.94 -12.49
N ASP A 279 5.45 31.78 -12.24
CA ASP A 279 6.52 32.13 -13.18
C ASP A 279 7.84 32.32 -12.41
N LEU A 280 8.94 31.94 -13.04
CA LEU A 280 10.29 32.06 -12.53
C LEU A 280 11.16 32.70 -13.62
N LYS A 281 11.80 33.84 -13.30
CA LYS A 281 12.74 34.52 -14.21
C LYS A 281 14.14 33.97 -14.01
N LEU A 282 14.63 33.19 -14.98
CA LEU A 282 15.88 32.44 -14.89
C LEU A 282 16.84 32.75 -16.04
N SER A 283 16.55 33.75 -16.88
CA SER A 283 17.31 34.05 -18.08
C SER A 283 18.77 34.50 -17.85
N ASN A 284 19.09 34.88 -16.60
CA ASN A 284 20.45 35.25 -16.17
C ASN A 284 21.30 34.07 -15.67
N LEU A 285 20.71 32.87 -15.48
CA LEU A 285 21.46 31.75 -14.94
C LEU A 285 22.34 31.12 -16.03
N GLU A 286 23.65 31.14 -15.78
CA GLU A 286 24.64 30.39 -16.55
C GLU A 286 24.75 28.96 -16.04
N THR A 287 24.58 27.97 -16.91
CA THR A 287 24.51 26.56 -16.49
C THR A 287 25.55 25.67 -17.18
N ASN A 288 26.50 26.28 -17.89
CA ASN A 288 27.50 25.61 -18.71
C ASN A 288 28.43 24.64 -17.93
N ASN A 289 28.61 24.80 -16.60
CA ASN A 289 29.41 23.94 -15.76
C ASN A 289 28.59 22.96 -14.89
N VAL A 290 27.26 23.05 -14.98
CA VAL A 290 26.35 22.23 -14.13
C VAL A 290 26.40 20.77 -14.57
N MET A 291 26.62 19.90 -13.59
CA MET A 291 26.67 18.43 -13.76
C MET A 291 25.37 17.74 -13.33
N THR A 292 24.58 18.36 -12.45
CA THR A 292 23.29 17.83 -12.00
C THR A 292 22.22 18.91 -11.86
N MET A 293 21.07 18.64 -12.45
CA MET A 293 19.82 19.42 -12.31
C MET A 293 18.70 18.55 -11.74
N ALA A 294 19.07 17.46 -11.06
CA ALA A 294 18.10 16.52 -10.50
C ALA A 294 17.08 17.25 -9.62
N SER A 295 15.80 17.04 -9.90
CA SER A 295 14.68 17.65 -9.13
C SER A 295 14.69 19.18 -9.07
N MET A 296 15.38 19.89 -9.97
CA MET A 296 15.57 21.35 -9.89
C MET A 296 14.23 22.11 -9.76
N PHE A 297 13.19 21.66 -10.47
CA PHE A 297 11.84 22.23 -10.45
C PHE A 297 10.79 21.20 -9.94
N SER A 298 11.23 20.14 -9.28
CA SER A 298 10.32 19.13 -8.76
C SER A 298 9.29 19.74 -7.81
N GLU A 299 8.02 19.30 -7.90
CA GLU A 299 6.91 19.77 -7.05
C GLU A 299 6.56 21.26 -7.21
N CYS A 300 6.99 21.93 -8.26
CA CYS A 300 6.59 23.30 -8.60
C CYS A 300 5.15 23.34 -9.12
N ARG A 301 4.20 23.07 -8.21
CA ARG A 301 2.78 22.86 -8.56
C ARG A 301 2.09 24.14 -9.05
N GLY A 302 2.63 25.32 -8.71
CA GLY A 302 2.14 26.61 -9.16
C GLY A 302 2.56 26.96 -10.59
N LEU A 303 3.63 26.37 -11.09
CA LEU A 303 4.29 26.73 -12.34
C LEU A 303 3.40 26.41 -13.55
N ILE A 304 3.15 27.42 -14.41
CA ILE A 304 2.31 27.30 -15.61
C ILE A 304 3.19 27.21 -16.86
N SER A 305 4.24 28.02 -16.91
CA SER A 305 5.27 28.04 -17.94
C SER A 305 6.61 28.39 -17.33
N ILE A 306 7.70 28.14 -18.03
CA ILE A 306 9.06 28.46 -17.59
C ILE A 306 9.92 28.72 -18.82
N ASP A 307 10.71 29.80 -18.77
CA ASP A 307 11.70 30.14 -19.79
C ASP A 307 13.07 29.56 -19.41
N LEU A 308 13.52 28.59 -20.19
CA LEU A 308 14.80 27.90 -20.03
C LEU A 308 15.73 28.14 -21.22
N SER A 309 15.44 29.17 -22.04
CA SER A 309 16.21 29.46 -23.30
C SER A 309 17.69 29.76 -23.05
N GLY A 310 18.03 30.23 -21.84
CA GLY A 310 19.41 30.49 -21.41
C GLY A 310 20.18 29.28 -20.89
N PHE A 311 19.54 28.10 -20.74
CA PHE A 311 20.20 26.94 -20.12
C PHE A 311 21.12 26.21 -21.13
N ASP A 312 22.40 26.09 -20.80
CA ASP A 312 23.36 25.19 -21.44
C ASP A 312 23.45 23.90 -20.61
N THR A 313 22.97 22.77 -21.15
CA THR A 313 22.88 21.51 -20.45
C THR A 313 23.88 20.45 -20.91
N LYS A 314 24.87 20.85 -21.76
CA LYS A 314 25.83 19.89 -22.37
C LYS A 314 26.65 19.04 -21.42
N ASN A 315 26.85 19.52 -20.14
CA ASN A 315 27.63 18.81 -19.13
C ASN A 315 26.74 18.10 -18.10
N VAL A 316 25.42 18.24 -18.19
CA VAL A 316 24.49 17.68 -17.20
C VAL A 316 24.38 16.17 -17.42
N LYS A 317 24.63 15.41 -16.34
CA LYS A 317 24.52 13.95 -16.30
C LYS A 317 23.25 13.46 -15.64
N ASP A 318 22.67 14.25 -14.76
CA ASP A 318 21.51 13.86 -13.98
C ASP A 318 20.37 14.88 -14.13
N PHE A 319 19.33 14.47 -14.90
CA PHE A 319 18.08 15.20 -15.12
C PHE A 319 16.90 14.56 -14.34
N SER A 320 17.17 13.59 -13.49
CA SER A 320 16.12 12.83 -12.83
C SER A 320 15.17 13.75 -12.04
N ASN A 321 13.86 13.52 -12.17
CA ASN A 321 12.82 14.30 -11.51
C ASN A 321 12.79 15.81 -11.83
N MET A 322 13.49 16.32 -12.84
CA MET A 322 13.70 17.77 -13.01
C MET A 322 12.41 18.58 -12.99
N PHE A 323 11.33 18.10 -13.62
CA PHE A 323 10.00 18.71 -13.63
C PHE A 323 8.93 17.84 -12.98
N SER A 324 9.35 16.86 -12.18
CA SER A 324 8.44 15.92 -11.53
C SER A 324 7.37 16.66 -10.73
N THR A 325 6.10 16.26 -10.91
CA THR A 325 4.92 16.81 -10.20
C THR A 325 4.63 18.30 -10.43
N CYS A 326 5.05 18.84 -11.58
CA CYS A 326 4.62 20.16 -12.05
C CYS A 326 3.22 20.06 -12.68
N TYR A 327 2.21 19.85 -11.86
CA TYR A 327 0.84 19.54 -12.34
C TYR A 327 0.23 20.56 -13.27
N ASN A 328 0.55 21.86 -13.10
CA ASN A 328 -0.05 22.95 -13.85
C ASN A 328 0.80 23.41 -15.05
N LEU A 329 1.97 22.79 -15.26
CA LEU A 329 2.84 23.12 -16.40
C LEU A 329 2.16 22.72 -17.69
N LYS A 330 1.80 23.71 -18.52
CA LYS A 330 1.05 23.51 -19.77
C LYS A 330 1.95 23.37 -20.98
N GLU A 331 3.04 24.11 -20.98
CA GLU A 331 4.01 24.15 -22.05
C GLU A 331 5.42 24.33 -21.48
N ILE A 332 6.39 23.76 -22.16
CA ILE A 332 7.80 23.90 -21.83
C ILE A 332 8.60 23.86 -23.13
N ASP A 333 9.51 24.82 -23.30
CA ASP A 333 10.50 24.79 -24.40
C ASP A 333 11.84 24.34 -23.84
N ILE A 334 12.26 23.16 -24.29
CA ILE A 334 13.56 22.56 -23.98
C ILE A 334 14.29 22.19 -25.29
N SER A 335 13.95 22.87 -26.36
CA SER A 335 14.57 22.63 -27.68
C SER A 335 16.08 22.95 -27.74
N ASN A 336 16.58 23.72 -26.74
CA ASN A 336 18.01 24.02 -26.56
C ASN A 336 18.73 23.00 -25.64
N PHE A 337 18.03 22.04 -25.01
CA PHE A 337 18.66 21.08 -24.10
C PHE A 337 19.56 20.10 -24.90
N ASP A 338 20.84 20.10 -24.59
CA ASP A 338 21.76 19.02 -24.99
C ASP A 338 21.78 17.99 -23.84
N THR A 339 21.15 16.84 -24.03
CA THR A 339 21.08 15.74 -23.06
C THR A 339 22.06 14.61 -23.41
N SER A 340 23.04 14.85 -24.28
CA SER A 340 23.98 13.83 -24.78
C SER A 340 24.86 13.17 -23.70
N GLN A 341 25.10 13.88 -22.58
CA GLN A 341 25.81 13.35 -21.42
C GLN A 341 24.86 12.77 -20.34
N GLY A 342 23.55 12.88 -20.54
CA GLY A 342 22.54 12.46 -19.58
C GLY A 342 22.55 10.94 -19.34
N GLU A 343 22.89 10.54 -18.12
CA GLU A 343 22.90 9.15 -17.66
C GLU A 343 21.59 8.77 -16.95
N LYS A 344 20.99 9.74 -16.24
CA LYS A 344 19.76 9.58 -15.47
C LYS A 344 18.69 10.57 -15.92
N MET A 345 17.54 10.04 -16.36
CA MET A 345 16.40 10.83 -16.85
C MET A 345 15.07 10.33 -16.27
N SER A 346 15.12 9.41 -15.31
CA SER A 346 13.91 8.85 -14.70
C SER A 346 13.07 9.93 -14.04
N PHE A 347 11.74 9.81 -14.15
CA PHE A 347 10.76 10.73 -13.56
C PHE A 347 10.84 12.19 -14.06
N MET A 348 11.59 12.51 -15.13
CA MET A 348 11.84 13.90 -15.50
C MET A 348 10.56 14.72 -15.68
N PHE A 349 9.52 14.15 -16.30
CA PHE A 349 8.20 14.79 -16.49
C PHE A 349 7.08 14.07 -15.73
N TYR A 350 7.42 13.29 -14.71
CA TYR A 350 6.45 12.55 -13.93
C TYR A 350 5.34 13.46 -13.38
N LYS A 351 4.07 13.12 -13.68
CA LYS A 351 2.90 13.90 -13.24
C LYS A 351 2.84 15.34 -13.77
N CYS A 352 3.43 15.66 -14.89
CA CYS A 352 3.15 16.90 -15.62
C CYS A 352 1.78 16.79 -16.32
N SER A 353 0.73 16.72 -15.51
CA SER A 353 -0.61 16.32 -15.97
C SER A 353 -1.29 17.33 -16.88
N SER A 354 -0.88 18.62 -16.87
CA SER A 354 -1.39 19.65 -17.77
C SER A 354 -0.64 19.77 -19.10
N LEU A 355 0.51 19.10 -19.22
CA LEU A 355 1.35 19.17 -20.43
C LEU A 355 0.64 18.50 -21.61
N THR A 356 0.47 19.22 -22.72
CA THR A 356 -0.24 18.73 -23.91
C THR A 356 0.69 18.28 -25.02
N SER A 357 1.87 18.88 -25.10
CA SER A 357 2.94 18.54 -26.04
C SER A 357 4.29 18.90 -25.44
N ILE A 358 5.36 18.34 -25.98
CA ILE A 358 6.74 18.66 -25.63
C ILE A 358 7.64 18.47 -26.84
N ASN A 359 8.54 19.46 -27.09
CA ASN A 359 9.51 19.37 -28.15
C ASN A 359 10.77 18.65 -27.64
N LEU A 360 11.02 17.46 -28.16
CA LEU A 360 12.16 16.61 -27.82
C LEU A 360 13.18 16.50 -28.97
N SER A 361 13.13 17.38 -29.96
CA SER A 361 13.96 17.26 -31.18
C SER A 361 15.47 17.33 -30.91
N SER A 362 15.91 17.96 -29.81
CA SER A 362 17.30 18.03 -29.34
C SER A 362 17.66 16.93 -28.33
N PHE A 363 16.68 16.15 -27.89
CA PHE A 363 16.88 15.18 -26.81
C PHE A 363 17.69 13.97 -27.29
N SER A 364 18.81 13.71 -26.65
CA SER A 364 19.63 12.51 -26.83
C SER A 364 19.56 11.61 -25.62
N THR A 365 19.30 10.33 -25.82
CA THR A 365 19.29 9.32 -24.75
C THR A 365 20.47 8.34 -24.86
N ASN A 366 21.51 8.69 -25.63
CA ASN A 366 22.65 7.81 -25.94
C ASN A 366 23.36 7.23 -24.72
N ASN A 367 23.33 7.92 -23.58
CA ASN A 367 23.97 7.51 -22.34
C ASN A 367 22.97 7.14 -21.24
N ALA A 368 21.66 7.28 -21.50
CA ALA A 368 20.64 6.98 -20.53
C ALA A 368 20.58 5.48 -20.23
N LYS A 369 20.58 5.12 -18.96
CA LYS A 369 20.37 3.76 -18.46
C LYS A 369 18.98 3.56 -17.88
N ASP A 370 18.37 4.63 -17.39
CA ASP A 370 17.07 4.60 -16.73
C ASP A 370 16.15 5.70 -17.31
N LEU A 371 15.11 5.28 -18.03
CA LEU A 371 14.02 6.10 -18.53
C LEU A 371 12.70 5.81 -17.80
N SER A 372 12.76 5.16 -16.65
CA SER A 372 11.57 4.80 -15.90
C SER A 372 10.76 6.05 -15.51
N ASN A 373 9.45 5.95 -15.63
CA ASN A 373 8.52 7.02 -15.26
C ASN A 373 8.71 8.35 -16.02
N LEU A 374 9.44 8.36 -17.14
CA LEU A 374 9.80 9.61 -17.81
C LEU A 374 8.59 10.51 -18.10
N PHE A 375 7.49 9.94 -18.63
CA PHE A 375 6.22 10.62 -18.90
C PHE A 375 5.04 10.06 -18.10
N ASN A 376 5.31 9.31 -17.03
CA ASN A 376 4.26 8.67 -16.24
C ASN A 376 3.29 9.73 -15.68
N GLN A 377 1.99 9.51 -15.89
CA GLN A 377 0.90 10.40 -15.51
C GLN A 377 0.91 11.79 -16.19
N CYS A 378 1.52 11.90 -17.39
CA CYS A 378 1.31 13.03 -18.29
C CYS A 378 -0.05 12.87 -18.98
N SER A 379 -1.13 13.00 -18.23
CA SER A 379 -2.48 12.57 -18.63
C SER A 379 -3.09 13.35 -19.78
N ASN A 380 -2.64 14.58 -20.05
CA ASN A 380 -3.10 15.41 -21.15
C ASN A 380 -2.19 15.37 -22.40
N LEU A 381 -1.07 14.66 -22.33
CA LEU A 381 -0.14 14.56 -23.46
C LEU A 381 -0.79 13.80 -24.61
N ILE A 382 -0.78 14.39 -25.82
CA ILE A 382 -1.50 13.89 -26.99
C ILE A 382 -0.58 13.09 -27.92
N SER A 383 0.64 13.58 -28.11
CA SER A 383 1.65 12.95 -28.98
C SER A 383 3.05 13.23 -28.48
N LEU A 384 3.99 12.38 -28.86
CA LEU A 384 5.42 12.52 -28.59
C LEU A 384 6.20 12.18 -29.87
N ASP A 385 7.19 13.02 -30.20
CA ASP A 385 8.21 12.67 -31.19
C ASP A 385 9.44 12.10 -30.46
N LEU A 386 9.63 10.80 -30.58
CA LEU A 386 10.74 10.06 -29.94
C LEU A 386 11.76 9.58 -30.99
N SER A 387 11.73 10.11 -32.21
CA SER A 387 12.59 9.69 -33.32
C SER A 387 14.10 9.85 -33.04
N LYS A 388 14.47 10.71 -32.10
CA LYS A 388 15.86 10.94 -31.65
C LYS A 388 16.28 10.09 -30.46
N PHE A 389 15.36 9.32 -29.86
CA PHE A 389 15.69 8.47 -28.72
C PHE A 389 16.52 7.27 -29.18
N ASN A 390 17.70 7.14 -28.61
CA ASN A 390 18.56 5.97 -28.75
C ASN A 390 18.55 5.22 -27.41
N THR A 391 17.95 4.04 -27.39
CA THR A 391 17.73 3.28 -26.15
C THR A 391 18.71 2.10 -25.98
N ASN A 392 19.81 2.05 -26.74
CA ASN A 392 20.75 0.93 -26.73
C ASN A 392 21.34 0.57 -25.37
N LYS A 393 21.45 1.56 -24.46
CA LYS A 393 22.00 1.36 -23.09
C LYS A 393 20.94 1.33 -22.02
N VAL A 394 19.68 1.48 -22.38
CA VAL A 394 18.58 1.56 -21.41
C VAL A 394 18.30 0.18 -20.83
N GLU A 395 18.39 0.08 -19.51
CA GLU A 395 18.10 -1.14 -18.75
C GLU A 395 16.69 -1.10 -18.14
N ASN A 396 16.13 0.09 -17.90
CA ASN A 396 14.86 0.28 -17.21
C ASN A 396 13.94 1.25 -17.96
N MET A 397 12.79 0.74 -18.42
CA MET A 397 11.70 1.50 -19.07
C MET A 397 10.37 1.40 -18.28
N ALA A 398 10.43 0.99 -17.02
CA ALA A 398 9.23 0.81 -16.20
C ALA A 398 8.40 2.10 -16.16
N ARG A 399 7.09 1.97 -16.39
CA ARG A 399 6.11 3.05 -16.31
C ARG A 399 6.39 4.25 -17.21
N MET A 400 7.22 4.10 -18.27
CA MET A 400 7.67 5.24 -19.10
C MET A 400 6.49 6.07 -19.64
N PHE A 401 5.40 5.43 -20.07
CA PHE A 401 4.18 6.06 -20.59
C PHE A 401 2.92 5.76 -19.74
N SER A 402 3.10 5.22 -18.55
CA SER A 402 1.97 4.83 -17.69
C SER A 402 1.03 6.00 -17.45
N SER A 403 -0.28 5.78 -17.59
CA SER A 403 -1.32 6.79 -17.37
C SER A 403 -1.20 8.05 -18.26
N CYS A 404 -0.64 7.91 -19.45
CA CYS A 404 -0.75 8.92 -20.52
C CYS A 404 -2.13 8.78 -21.19
N LEU A 405 -3.18 9.25 -20.50
CA LEU A 405 -4.57 8.94 -20.85
C LEU A 405 -5.01 9.42 -22.22
N LYS A 406 -4.45 10.57 -22.70
CA LYS A 406 -4.79 11.16 -24.00
C LYS A 406 -3.78 10.86 -25.11
N LEU A 407 -2.70 10.13 -24.81
CA LEU A 407 -1.72 9.75 -25.81
C LEU A 407 -2.37 8.82 -26.84
N SER A 408 -2.58 9.31 -28.04
CA SER A 408 -3.32 8.61 -29.11
C SER A 408 -2.41 8.07 -30.21
N ASN A 409 -1.22 8.63 -30.37
CA ASN A 409 -0.21 8.18 -31.31
C ASN A 409 1.16 8.14 -30.64
N LEU A 410 1.88 7.03 -30.81
CA LEU A 410 3.19 6.82 -30.22
C LEU A 410 4.04 6.00 -31.21
N ASP A 411 5.04 6.65 -31.84
CA ASP A 411 6.04 5.99 -32.66
C ASP A 411 7.28 5.69 -31.80
N ILE A 412 7.56 4.40 -31.64
CA ILE A 412 8.73 3.87 -30.90
C ILE A 412 9.56 2.93 -31.77
N SER A 413 9.47 3.09 -33.10
CA SER A 413 10.24 2.31 -34.08
C SER A 413 11.76 2.49 -33.94
N SER A 414 12.20 3.62 -33.34
CA SER A 414 13.61 3.90 -33.03
C SER A 414 14.15 3.15 -31.80
N PHE A 415 13.27 2.54 -30.98
CA PHE A 415 13.70 1.91 -29.72
C PHE A 415 14.45 0.60 -29.98
N ASN A 416 15.64 0.49 -29.43
CA ASN A 416 16.36 -0.76 -29.24
C ASN A 416 16.20 -1.21 -27.78
N THR A 417 15.59 -2.37 -27.57
CA THR A 417 15.28 -2.87 -26.23
C THR A 417 16.18 -4.03 -25.79
N GLU A 418 17.27 -4.31 -26.52
CA GLU A 418 18.16 -5.45 -26.24
C GLU A 418 18.76 -5.44 -24.83
N SER A 419 19.05 -4.25 -24.27
CA SER A 419 19.61 -4.11 -22.91
C SER A 419 18.54 -4.02 -21.81
N VAL A 420 17.26 -3.94 -22.18
CA VAL A 420 16.19 -3.69 -21.21
C VAL A 420 15.91 -4.92 -20.35
N ILE A 421 15.88 -4.70 -19.05
CA ILE A 421 15.59 -5.72 -18.01
C ILE A 421 14.17 -5.53 -17.44
N ASN A 422 13.68 -4.29 -17.41
CA ASN A 422 12.41 -3.95 -16.76
C ASN A 422 11.51 -3.10 -17.65
N MET A 423 10.31 -3.63 -17.98
CA MET A 423 9.23 -2.96 -18.73
C MET A 423 7.92 -2.94 -17.94
N GLU A 424 7.99 -3.05 -16.59
CA GLU A 424 6.82 -3.04 -15.72
C GLU A 424 5.94 -1.81 -16.00
N GLU A 425 4.62 -2.03 -16.19
CA GLU A 425 3.62 -0.98 -16.35
C GLU A 425 3.90 0.03 -17.48
N MET A 426 4.74 -0.30 -18.48
CA MET A 426 5.24 0.66 -19.47
C MET A 426 4.12 1.44 -20.18
N PHE A 427 2.99 0.78 -20.50
CA PHE A 427 1.83 1.37 -21.18
C PHE A 427 0.54 1.30 -20.34
N THR A 428 0.64 1.01 -19.04
CA THR A 428 -0.54 0.94 -18.14
C THR A 428 -1.44 2.16 -18.31
N GLN A 429 -2.76 1.94 -18.49
CA GLN A 429 -3.77 2.99 -18.61
C GLN A 429 -3.56 4.00 -19.77
N CYS A 430 -2.94 3.59 -20.88
CA CYS A 430 -2.91 4.38 -22.10
C CYS A 430 -4.27 4.26 -22.82
N THR A 431 -5.29 4.94 -22.29
CA THR A 431 -6.71 4.73 -22.69
C THR A 431 -7.12 5.39 -24.01
N SER A 432 -6.24 6.17 -24.65
CA SER A 432 -6.46 6.69 -26.01
C SER A 432 -5.59 6.01 -27.06
N LEU A 433 -4.60 5.21 -26.67
CA LEU A 433 -3.70 4.50 -27.56
C LEU A 433 -4.41 3.23 -28.07
N THR A 434 -4.90 3.28 -29.31
CA THR A 434 -5.71 2.19 -29.91
C THR A 434 -4.89 1.16 -30.67
N SER A 435 -3.66 1.48 -31.05
CA SER A 435 -2.71 0.58 -31.70
C SER A 435 -1.28 0.97 -31.33
N ILE A 436 -0.37 0.01 -31.37
CA ILE A 436 1.06 0.21 -31.16
C ILE A 436 1.84 -0.86 -31.96
N ASP A 437 2.95 -0.46 -32.61
CA ASP A 437 3.87 -1.40 -33.25
C ASP A 437 5.04 -1.70 -32.30
N LEU A 438 5.16 -2.98 -31.91
CA LEU A 438 6.21 -3.50 -31.03
C LEU A 438 7.08 -4.54 -31.73
N SER A 439 7.01 -4.62 -33.06
CA SER A 439 7.72 -5.65 -33.86
C SER A 439 9.24 -5.58 -33.73
N ASN A 440 9.80 -4.40 -33.42
CA ASN A 440 11.23 -4.16 -33.20
C ASN A 440 11.70 -4.44 -31.76
N PHE A 441 10.79 -4.77 -30.82
CA PHE A 441 11.18 -5.02 -29.43
C PHE A 441 11.90 -6.37 -29.28
N ASN A 442 13.15 -6.32 -28.81
CA ASN A 442 13.91 -7.49 -28.40
C ASN A 442 13.76 -7.64 -26.87
N THR A 443 13.04 -8.67 -26.46
CA THR A 443 12.69 -8.87 -25.03
C THR A 443 13.45 -10.01 -24.36
N LYS A 444 14.46 -10.58 -25.04
CA LYS A 444 15.20 -11.78 -24.56
C LYS A 444 15.82 -11.60 -23.17
N ASN A 445 16.18 -10.37 -22.77
CA ASN A 445 16.82 -10.07 -21.47
C ASN A 445 15.83 -9.51 -20.44
N VAL A 446 14.56 -9.31 -20.82
CA VAL A 446 13.57 -8.70 -19.92
C VAL A 446 13.15 -9.71 -18.85
N LYS A 447 13.16 -9.26 -17.59
CA LYS A 447 12.77 -10.05 -16.43
C LYS A 447 11.41 -9.66 -15.87
N ASN A 448 10.98 -8.43 -16.09
CA ASN A 448 9.73 -7.90 -15.54
C ASN A 448 8.90 -7.19 -16.61
N MET A 449 7.71 -7.72 -16.89
CA MET A 449 6.67 -7.14 -17.75
C MET A 449 5.32 -7.06 -17.03
N ALA A 450 5.31 -7.09 -15.68
CA ALA A 450 4.08 -7.03 -14.91
C ALA A 450 3.27 -5.78 -15.31
N ARG A 451 1.96 -5.95 -15.53
CA ARG A 451 1.01 -4.88 -15.86
C ARG A 451 1.36 -4.05 -17.10
N MET A 452 2.24 -4.53 -18.00
CA MET A 452 2.75 -3.73 -19.11
C MET A 452 1.65 -3.05 -19.93
N PHE A 453 0.52 -3.73 -20.16
CA PHE A 453 -0.62 -3.25 -20.93
C PHE A 453 -1.91 -3.12 -20.08
N ASN A 454 -1.81 -3.06 -18.77
CA ASN A 454 -2.98 -2.96 -17.89
C ASN A 454 -3.91 -1.80 -18.32
N GLY A 455 -5.19 -2.12 -18.55
CA GLY A 455 -6.22 -1.14 -18.88
C GLY A 455 -6.06 -0.45 -20.23
N CYS A 456 -5.24 -1.00 -21.14
CA CYS A 456 -5.12 -0.54 -22.52
C CYS A 456 -6.39 -0.87 -23.32
N VAL A 457 -6.60 -0.10 -24.40
CA VAL A 457 -7.82 -0.19 -25.24
C VAL A 457 -7.57 -0.76 -26.62
N PHE A 458 -6.41 -1.41 -26.84
CA PHE A 458 -6.08 -2.09 -28.09
C PHE A 458 -7.18 -3.07 -28.48
N THR A 459 -7.53 -3.10 -29.76
CA THR A 459 -8.43 -4.14 -30.30
C THR A 459 -7.65 -5.37 -30.76
N SER A 460 -6.43 -5.16 -31.24
CA SER A 460 -5.48 -6.22 -31.60
C SER A 460 -4.10 -5.90 -31.12
N LEU A 461 -3.34 -6.92 -30.72
CA LEU A 461 -1.95 -6.78 -30.30
C LEU A 461 -1.16 -8.00 -30.76
N ASP A 462 -0.08 -7.76 -31.52
CA ASP A 462 0.85 -8.77 -31.95
C ASP A 462 2.16 -8.67 -31.17
N LEU A 463 2.44 -9.69 -30.37
CA LEU A 463 3.67 -9.84 -29.57
C LEU A 463 4.45 -11.09 -29.98
N SER A 464 4.32 -11.53 -31.23
CA SER A 464 5.04 -12.69 -31.75
C SER A 464 6.57 -12.51 -31.78
N SER A 465 7.05 -11.25 -31.73
CA SER A 465 8.47 -10.93 -31.59
C SER A 465 8.98 -11.07 -30.14
N PHE A 466 8.10 -11.17 -29.14
CA PHE A 466 8.51 -11.20 -27.74
C PHE A 466 9.07 -12.58 -27.35
N GLU A 467 10.31 -12.62 -26.89
CA GLU A 467 10.94 -13.75 -26.23
C GLU A 467 10.83 -13.55 -24.71
N THR A 468 10.23 -14.51 -24.00
CA THR A 468 9.93 -14.38 -22.56
C THR A 468 10.65 -15.42 -21.69
N THR A 469 11.73 -16.02 -22.22
CA THR A 469 12.47 -17.09 -21.52
C THR A 469 13.12 -16.64 -20.21
N GLU A 470 13.45 -15.35 -20.07
CA GLU A 470 14.05 -14.77 -18.88
C GLU A 470 13.03 -14.13 -17.93
N ILE A 471 11.75 -14.14 -18.29
CA ILE A 471 10.69 -13.50 -17.49
C ILE A 471 10.52 -14.18 -16.13
N GLU A 472 10.72 -13.39 -15.09
CA GLU A 472 10.46 -13.75 -13.69
C GLU A 472 9.10 -13.23 -13.21
N ASN A 473 8.67 -12.05 -13.73
CA ASN A 473 7.43 -11.37 -13.33
C ASN A 473 6.61 -10.90 -14.55
N ILE A 474 5.40 -11.43 -14.70
CA ILE A 474 4.49 -11.15 -15.83
C ILE A 474 3.02 -11.05 -15.37
N HIS A 475 2.78 -11.03 -14.05
CA HIS A 475 1.41 -10.97 -13.54
C HIS A 475 0.68 -9.73 -14.07
N GLU A 476 -0.63 -9.85 -14.27
CA GLU A 476 -1.50 -8.75 -14.66
C GLU A 476 -1.14 -8.05 -15.98
N MET A 477 -0.33 -8.70 -16.87
CA MET A 477 0.20 -8.05 -18.07
C MET A 477 -0.88 -7.44 -18.95
N PHE A 478 -2.03 -8.09 -19.11
CA PHE A 478 -3.17 -7.64 -19.93
C PHE A 478 -4.44 -7.40 -19.10
N ILE A 479 -4.30 -7.24 -17.78
CA ILE A 479 -5.46 -7.01 -16.91
C ILE A 479 -6.29 -5.82 -17.42
N ASN A 480 -7.62 -6.00 -17.50
CA ASN A 480 -8.57 -4.98 -17.95
C ASN A 480 -8.39 -4.49 -19.40
N CYS A 481 -7.75 -5.26 -20.29
CA CYS A 481 -7.74 -4.98 -21.72
C CYS A 481 -9.11 -5.36 -22.34
N GLN A 482 -10.14 -4.60 -21.98
CA GLN A 482 -11.54 -4.96 -22.24
C GLN A 482 -11.92 -5.01 -23.72
N LYS A 483 -11.21 -4.26 -24.58
CA LYS A 483 -11.49 -4.18 -26.04
C LYS A 483 -10.67 -5.14 -26.88
N LEU A 484 -9.72 -5.87 -26.25
CA LEU A 484 -8.81 -6.76 -26.96
C LEU A 484 -9.58 -7.97 -27.50
N THR A 485 -9.63 -8.09 -28.84
CA THR A 485 -10.29 -9.20 -29.55
C THR A 485 -9.28 -10.21 -30.10
N TYR A 486 -8.08 -9.77 -30.43
CA TYR A 486 -6.99 -10.59 -30.96
C TYR A 486 -5.68 -10.31 -30.21
N LEU A 487 -5.02 -11.38 -29.75
CA LEU A 487 -3.73 -11.31 -29.09
C LEU A 487 -2.83 -12.45 -29.57
N ASN A 488 -1.69 -12.09 -30.18
CA ASN A 488 -0.68 -13.07 -30.61
C ASN A 488 0.49 -13.10 -29.62
N ILE A 489 0.63 -14.20 -28.91
CA ILE A 489 1.66 -14.49 -27.91
C ILE A 489 2.33 -15.84 -28.18
N ALA A 490 2.42 -16.25 -29.43
CA ALA A 490 2.85 -17.58 -29.84
C ALA A 490 4.24 -18.02 -29.31
N ASN A 491 5.12 -17.04 -28.97
CA ASN A 491 6.47 -17.31 -28.49
C ASN A 491 6.65 -17.11 -26.97
N PHE A 492 5.56 -16.96 -26.21
CA PHE A 492 5.66 -16.79 -24.77
C PHE A 492 6.08 -18.07 -24.07
N ASN A 493 7.24 -18.04 -23.43
CA ASN A 493 7.76 -19.11 -22.58
C ASN A 493 7.91 -18.59 -21.14
N LEU A 494 7.13 -19.15 -20.21
CA LEU A 494 7.04 -18.66 -18.83
C LEU A 494 7.74 -19.57 -17.81
N ASN A 495 8.71 -20.34 -18.25
CA ASN A 495 9.40 -21.32 -17.39
C ASN A 495 10.10 -20.73 -16.15
N LYS A 496 10.43 -19.46 -16.13
CA LYS A 496 11.01 -18.80 -14.93
C LYS A 496 9.98 -18.09 -14.05
N ALA A 497 8.79 -17.83 -14.56
CA ALA A 497 7.73 -17.16 -13.83
C ALA A 497 7.16 -18.04 -12.71
N LYS A 498 7.00 -17.48 -11.51
CA LYS A 498 6.33 -18.14 -10.38
C LYS A 498 4.85 -17.83 -10.30
N SER A 499 4.42 -16.75 -10.92
CA SER A 499 3.02 -16.31 -10.95
C SER A 499 2.63 -15.77 -12.32
N ILE A 500 1.50 -16.28 -12.82
CA ILE A 500 0.81 -15.75 -14.00
C ILE A 500 -0.59 -15.24 -13.63
N SER A 501 -0.77 -14.91 -12.36
CA SER A 501 -2.06 -14.47 -11.82
C SER A 501 -2.56 -13.21 -12.51
N ASN A 502 -3.88 -13.14 -12.75
CA ASN A 502 -4.60 -12.03 -13.38
C ASN A 502 -4.10 -11.65 -14.79
N MET A 503 -3.29 -12.50 -15.46
CA MET A 503 -2.63 -12.07 -16.72
C MET A 503 -3.63 -11.61 -17.78
N PHE A 504 -4.80 -12.27 -17.89
CA PHE A 504 -5.88 -11.91 -18.81
C PHE A 504 -7.17 -11.50 -18.09
N ASP A 505 -7.09 -11.15 -16.81
CA ASP A 505 -8.27 -10.74 -16.04
C ASP A 505 -8.95 -9.53 -16.70
N GLY A 506 -10.25 -9.67 -17.00
CA GLY A 506 -11.04 -8.61 -17.61
C GLY A 506 -10.81 -8.39 -19.11
N CYS A 507 -10.16 -9.31 -19.84
CA CYS A 507 -10.09 -9.32 -21.29
C CYS A 507 -11.43 -9.78 -21.89
N ARG A 508 -12.49 -8.96 -21.70
CA ARG A 508 -13.89 -9.35 -21.95
C ARG A 508 -14.20 -9.67 -23.40
N SER A 509 -13.51 -9.02 -24.35
CA SER A 509 -13.76 -9.16 -25.78
C SER A 509 -12.91 -10.26 -26.45
N LEU A 510 -11.97 -10.88 -25.73
CA LEU A 510 -11.08 -11.88 -26.27
C LEU A 510 -11.84 -13.16 -26.60
N THR A 511 -11.89 -13.55 -27.88
CA THR A 511 -12.67 -14.69 -28.35
C THR A 511 -11.89 -16.00 -28.33
N SER A 512 -10.58 -15.93 -28.56
CA SER A 512 -9.65 -17.07 -28.52
C SER A 512 -8.25 -16.58 -28.17
N ILE A 513 -7.42 -17.47 -27.64
CA ILE A 513 -6.01 -17.22 -27.35
C ILE A 513 -5.23 -18.50 -27.44
N ASP A 514 -4.04 -18.46 -28.07
CA ASP A 514 -3.09 -19.57 -28.07
C ASP A 514 -2.10 -19.44 -26.91
N VAL A 515 -2.18 -20.37 -25.96
CA VAL A 515 -1.29 -20.46 -24.79
C VAL A 515 -0.44 -21.75 -24.83
N SER A 516 -0.35 -22.40 -26.00
CA SER A 516 0.33 -23.69 -26.17
C SER A 516 1.84 -23.61 -25.89
N ALA A 517 2.45 -22.44 -26.04
CA ALA A 517 3.87 -22.21 -25.75
C ALA A 517 4.17 -21.90 -24.30
N PHE A 518 3.16 -21.72 -23.43
CA PHE A 518 3.37 -21.39 -22.02
C PHE A 518 4.08 -22.54 -21.28
N GLY A 519 5.34 -22.33 -20.89
CA GLY A 519 6.05 -23.20 -19.97
C GLY A 519 5.67 -22.88 -18.54
N THR A 520 4.79 -23.67 -17.92
CA THR A 520 4.23 -23.35 -16.59
C THR A 520 4.84 -24.19 -15.47
N LYS A 521 5.91 -24.96 -15.73
CA LYS A 521 6.52 -25.87 -14.76
C LYS A 521 6.86 -25.27 -13.40
N ASN A 522 7.29 -24.01 -13.35
CA ASN A 522 7.68 -23.35 -12.10
C ASN A 522 6.59 -22.43 -11.53
N VAL A 523 5.42 -22.40 -12.17
CA VAL A 523 4.31 -21.54 -11.72
C VAL A 523 3.68 -22.12 -10.45
N GLU A 524 3.60 -21.27 -9.42
CA GLU A 524 3.00 -21.60 -8.14
C GLU A 524 1.56 -21.07 -8.01
N THR A 525 1.22 -20.02 -8.75
CA THR A 525 -0.12 -19.41 -8.69
C THR A 525 -0.65 -19.02 -10.06
N MET A 526 -1.92 -19.41 -10.33
CA MET A 526 -2.68 -19.09 -11.54
C MET A 526 -4.02 -18.40 -11.23
N ASN A 527 -4.05 -17.66 -10.11
CA ASN A 527 -5.29 -17.02 -9.67
C ASN A 527 -5.80 -16.05 -10.74
N LYS A 528 -7.12 -16.12 -11.04
CA LYS A 528 -7.79 -15.22 -11.98
C LYS A 528 -7.14 -15.12 -13.37
N LEU A 529 -6.41 -16.16 -13.81
CA LEU A 529 -5.67 -16.11 -15.08
C LEU A 529 -6.55 -15.69 -16.25
N PHE A 530 -7.78 -16.23 -16.37
CA PHE A 530 -8.79 -15.91 -17.38
C PHE A 530 -10.08 -15.33 -16.76
N TYR A 531 -9.97 -14.68 -15.61
CA TYR A 531 -11.13 -14.11 -14.92
C TYR A 531 -11.85 -13.09 -15.82
N ASN A 532 -13.19 -13.21 -15.95
CA ASN A 532 -14.03 -12.36 -16.81
C ASN A 532 -13.56 -12.24 -18.28
N CYS A 533 -12.96 -13.32 -18.86
CA CYS A 533 -12.81 -13.45 -20.30
C CYS A 533 -14.16 -13.86 -20.90
N GLU A 534 -15.12 -12.94 -20.90
CA GLU A 534 -16.54 -13.21 -21.15
C GLU A 534 -16.83 -13.79 -22.55
N SER A 535 -16.07 -13.34 -23.57
CA SER A 535 -16.25 -13.75 -24.97
C SER A 535 -15.48 -15.01 -25.36
N LEU A 536 -14.64 -15.55 -24.46
CA LEU A 536 -13.82 -16.72 -24.76
C LEU A 536 -14.70 -17.96 -24.95
N THR A 537 -14.65 -18.55 -26.15
CA THR A 537 -15.51 -19.71 -26.50
C THR A 537 -14.80 -21.05 -26.30
N SER A 538 -13.47 -21.06 -26.45
CA SER A 538 -12.63 -22.23 -26.24
C SER A 538 -11.23 -21.79 -25.85
N ILE A 539 -10.52 -22.66 -25.12
CA ILE A 539 -9.10 -22.48 -24.78
C ILE A 539 -8.44 -23.85 -24.62
N ASP A 540 -7.24 -24.01 -25.17
CA ASP A 540 -6.44 -25.21 -24.98
C ASP A 540 -5.35 -24.95 -23.93
N VAL A 541 -5.56 -25.51 -22.74
CA VAL A 541 -4.61 -25.49 -21.60
C VAL A 541 -3.96 -26.84 -21.38
N SER A 542 -4.06 -27.78 -22.35
CA SER A 542 -3.55 -29.16 -22.22
C SER A 542 -2.03 -29.24 -22.07
N LYS A 543 -1.30 -28.16 -22.41
CA LYS A 543 0.16 -28.05 -22.26
C LYS A 543 0.60 -27.47 -20.92
N PHE A 544 -0.33 -27.02 -20.07
CA PHE A 544 0.03 -26.49 -18.76
C PHE A 544 0.57 -27.58 -17.83
N ASP A 545 1.78 -27.40 -17.33
CA ASP A 545 2.31 -28.21 -16.21
C ASP A 545 1.88 -27.49 -14.90
N THR A 546 0.95 -28.12 -14.18
CA THR A 546 0.39 -27.58 -12.95
C THR A 546 0.95 -28.23 -11.68
N SER A 547 1.97 -29.11 -11.82
CA SER A 547 2.54 -29.91 -10.73
C SER A 547 3.12 -29.09 -9.55
N ASN A 548 3.39 -27.79 -9.74
CA ASN A 548 3.84 -26.90 -8.68
C ASN A 548 2.81 -25.84 -8.25
N VAL A 549 1.62 -25.89 -8.84
CA VAL A 549 0.58 -24.90 -8.55
C VAL A 549 -0.06 -25.14 -7.20
N LYS A 550 -0.12 -24.11 -6.37
CA LYS A 550 -0.70 -24.09 -5.02
C LYS A 550 -2.07 -23.43 -4.97
N SER A 551 -2.37 -22.55 -5.94
CA SER A 551 -3.63 -21.78 -5.96
C SER A 551 -4.12 -21.53 -7.38
N MET A 552 -5.43 -21.83 -7.61
CA MET A 552 -6.16 -21.63 -8.87
C MET A 552 -7.47 -20.85 -8.63
N VAL A 553 -7.46 -19.96 -7.64
CA VAL A 553 -8.64 -19.18 -7.23
C VAL A 553 -9.15 -18.35 -8.41
N TYR A 554 -10.44 -18.53 -8.76
CA TYR A 554 -11.13 -17.80 -9.83
C TYR A 554 -10.51 -17.93 -11.23
N MET A 555 -9.72 -18.97 -11.51
CA MET A 555 -8.93 -19.09 -12.74
C MET A 555 -9.74 -18.85 -14.02
N PHE A 556 -10.95 -19.42 -14.13
CA PHE A 556 -11.87 -19.28 -15.28
C PHE A 556 -13.17 -18.57 -14.91
N ARG A 557 -13.26 -17.93 -13.73
CA ARG A 557 -14.50 -17.30 -13.30
C ARG A 557 -14.96 -16.24 -14.32
N GLY A 558 -16.25 -16.28 -14.68
CA GLY A 558 -16.86 -15.32 -15.59
C GLY A 558 -16.49 -15.54 -17.06
N CYS A 559 -15.93 -16.69 -17.45
CA CYS A 559 -15.82 -17.11 -18.85
C CYS A 559 -17.20 -17.56 -19.36
N LYS A 560 -18.10 -16.58 -19.56
CA LYS A 560 -19.53 -16.82 -19.79
C LYS A 560 -19.83 -17.65 -21.02
N ASN A 561 -19.07 -17.47 -22.11
CA ASN A 561 -19.27 -18.13 -23.39
C ASN A 561 -18.42 -19.40 -23.59
N LEU A 562 -17.63 -19.81 -22.59
CA LEU A 562 -16.80 -21.00 -22.67
C LEU A 562 -17.68 -22.25 -22.74
N LEU A 563 -17.56 -23.02 -23.83
CA LEU A 563 -18.41 -24.20 -24.08
C LEU A 563 -17.83 -25.48 -23.52
N THR A 564 -16.51 -25.67 -23.68
CA THR A 564 -15.78 -26.85 -23.25
C THR A 564 -14.41 -26.45 -22.72
N LEU A 565 -13.86 -27.27 -21.81
CA LEU A 565 -12.55 -27.05 -21.23
C LEU A 565 -11.88 -28.42 -20.96
N ASN A 566 -10.69 -28.63 -21.51
CA ASN A 566 -9.91 -29.85 -21.30
C ASN A 566 -8.88 -29.65 -20.19
N LEU A 567 -9.10 -30.26 -19.03
CA LEU A 567 -8.23 -30.19 -17.85
C LEU A 567 -7.59 -31.54 -17.49
N LYS A 568 -7.65 -32.50 -18.38
CA LYS A 568 -7.23 -33.91 -18.10
C LYS A 568 -5.78 -34.02 -17.59
N ASN A 569 -4.90 -33.08 -17.99
CA ASN A 569 -3.49 -33.09 -17.61
C ASN A 569 -3.19 -32.21 -16.36
N PHE A 570 -4.21 -31.65 -15.73
CA PHE A 570 -3.99 -30.83 -14.51
C PHE A 570 -3.64 -31.75 -13.34
N ASP A 571 -2.43 -31.55 -12.80
CA ASP A 571 -2.03 -32.05 -11.49
C ASP A 571 -2.42 -31.03 -10.43
N THR A 572 -3.35 -31.41 -9.55
CA THR A 572 -3.82 -30.52 -8.47
C THR A 572 -3.37 -30.98 -7.08
N SER A 573 -2.45 -31.95 -7.02
CA SER A 573 -2.00 -32.56 -5.76
C SER A 573 -1.40 -31.58 -4.75
N LYS A 574 -0.86 -30.43 -5.20
CA LYS A 574 -0.33 -29.36 -4.33
C LYS A 574 -1.29 -28.18 -4.13
N VAL A 575 -2.44 -28.22 -4.78
CA VAL A 575 -3.38 -27.08 -4.72
C VAL A 575 -4.10 -27.07 -3.38
N THR A 576 -4.09 -25.92 -2.74
CA THR A 576 -4.78 -25.67 -1.45
C THR A 576 -6.02 -24.81 -1.59
N ALA A 577 -6.17 -24.07 -2.69
CA ALA A 577 -7.30 -23.16 -2.94
C ALA A 577 -7.78 -23.21 -4.38
N MET A 578 -9.08 -23.52 -4.56
CA MET A 578 -9.80 -23.57 -5.84
C MET A 578 -11.09 -22.73 -5.81
N THR A 579 -11.19 -21.78 -4.89
CA THR A 579 -12.39 -20.94 -4.75
C THR A 579 -12.83 -20.38 -6.10
N GLY A 580 -14.09 -20.62 -6.48
CA GLY A 580 -14.74 -20.08 -7.67
C GLY A 580 -14.04 -20.37 -8.99
N MET A 581 -13.26 -21.45 -9.10
CA MET A 581 -12.43 -21.73 -10.29
C MET A 581 -13.22 -21.67 -11.59
N PHE A 582 -14.47 -22.15 -11.61
CA PHE A 582 -15.36 -22.16 -12.76
C PHE A 582 -16.62 -21.32 -12.54
N SER A 583 -16.67 -20.48 -11.48
CA SER A 583 -17.87 -19.69 -11.17
C SER A 583 -18.28 -18.84 -12.38
N SER A 584 -19.59 -18.81 -12.67
CA SER A 584 -20.18 -18.04 -13.78
C SER A 584 -19.67 -18.45 -15.18
N CYS A 585 -19.24 -19.70 -15.36
CA CYS A 585 -19.05 -20.31 -16.67
C CYS A 585 -20.43 -20.79 -17.21
N ILE A 586 -21.28 -19.82 -17.57
CA ILE A 586 -22.72 -20.01 -17.82
C ILE A 586 -22.98 -21.01 -18.95
N SER A 587 -22.17 -20.98 -20.01
CA SER A 587 -22.34 -21.79 -21.22
C SER A 587 -21.63 -23.14 -21.18
N LEU A 588 -20.86 -23.42 -20.13
CA LEU A 588 -20.10 -24.67 -20.00
C LEU A 588 -21.07 -25.86 -19.88
N THR A 589 -21.03 -26.78 -20.85
CA THR A 589 -21.99 -27.92 -20.94
C THR A 589 -21.44 -29.18 -20.30
N SER A 590 -20.14 -29.38 -20.33
CA SER A 590 -19.46 -30.53 -19.73
C SER A 590 -18.06 -30.14 -19.23
N LEU A 591 -17.57 -30.81 -18.19
CA LEU A 591 -16.27 -30.58 -17.62
C LEU A 591 -15.70 -31.90 -17.09
N ASP A 592 -14.53 -32.30 -17.62
CA ASP A 592 -13.80 -33.47 -17.12
C ASP A 592 -12.73 -33.01 -16.10
N ILE A 593 -12.98 -33.33 -14.83
CA ILE A 593 -12.10 -33.08 -13.69
C ILE A 593 -11.75 -34.38 -12.95
N SER A 594 -11.81 -35.49 -13.65
CA SER A 594 -11.50 -36.83 -13.10
C SER A 594 -10.04 -36.93 -12.60
N SER A 595 -9.13 -36.09 -13.10
CA SER A 595 -7.73 -36.01 -12.67
C SER A 595 -7.52 -35.18 -11.40
N PHE A 596 -8.53 -34.44 -10.91
CA PHE A 596 -8.33 -33.53 -9.78
C PHE A 596 -8.13 -34.30 -8.48
N ASP A 597 -7.02 -34.03 -7.81
CA ASP A 597 -6.76 -34.41 -6.42
C ASP A 597 -7.12 -33.20 -5.51
N THR A 598 -8.13 -33.37 -4.66
CA THR A 598 -8.59 -32.35 -3.73
C THR A 598 -8.15 -32.60 -2.28
N SER A 599 -7.27 -33.58 -2.05
CA SER A 599 -6.85 -33.99 -0.70
C SER A 599 -6.20 -32.88 0.14
N ASN A 600 -5.56 -31.91 -0.51
CA ASN A 600 -4.92 -30.73 0.11
C ASN A 600 -5.77 -29.46 0.04
N VAL A 601 -6.93 -29.49 -0.63
CA VAL A 601 -7.75 -28.29 -0.85
C VAL A 601 -8.51 -27.91 0.41
N ALA A 602 -8.27 -26.69 0.91
CA ALA A 602 -8.98 -26.10 2.05
C ALA A 602 -10.12 -25.16 1.63
N LEU A 603 -9.97 -24.46 0.52
CA LEU A 603 -10.91 -23.45 0.04
C LEU A 603 -11.49 -23.86 -1.31
N ILE A 604 -12.79 -24.26 -1.35
CA ILE A 604 -13.48 -24.78 -2.54
C ILE A 604 -14.83 -24.05 -2.78
N SER A 605 -15.14 -23.03 -2.00
CA SER A 605 -16.41 -22.29 -2.16
C SER A 605 -16.60 -21.76 -3.59
N ASN A 606 -17.85 -21.64 -4.01
CA ASN A 606 -18.24 -21.11 -5.32
C ASN A 606 -17.63 -21.84 -6.54
N MET A 607 -17.01 -23.02 -6.38
CA MET A 607 -16.21 -23.62 -7.45
C MET A 607 -16.97 -23.77 -8.78
N PHE A 608 -18.24 -24.14 -8.72
CA PHE A 608 -19.14 -24.32 -9.87
C PHE A 608 -20.35 -23.36 -9.81
N ASP A 609 -20.28 -22.33 -8.98
CA ASP A 609 -21.36 -21.35 -8.82
C ASP A 609 -21.77 -20.77 -10.18
N SER A 610 -23.07 -20.79 -10.48
CA SER A 610 -23.64 -20.27 -11.72
C SER A 610 -23.15 -20.96 -13.01
N CYS A 611 -22.75 -22.25 -12.94
CA CYS A 611 -22.53 -23.08 -14.12
C CYS A 611 -23.88 -23.58 -14.68
N GLN A 612 -24.67 -22.67 -15.24
CA GLN A 612 -26.10 -22.85 -15.55
C GLN A 612 -26.37 -23.94 -16.61
N SER A 613 -25.43 -24.14 -17.55
CA SER A 613 -25.59 -25.09 -18.66
C SER A 613 -24.98 -26.47 -18.41
N LEU A 614 -24.26 -26.64 -17.30
CA LEU A 614 -23.60 -27.91 -16.96
C LEU A 614 -24.66 -28.97 -16.69
N THR A 615 -24.66 -30.04 -17.50
CA THR A 615 -25.67 -31.12 -17.40
C THR A 615 -25.19 -32.31 -16.58
N SER A 616 -23.88 -32.58 -16.60
CA SER A 616 -23.23 -33.62 -15.82
C SER A 616 -21.89 -33.15 -15.29
N LEU A 617 -21.51 -33.58 -14.09
CA LEU A 617 -20.24 -33.30 -13.46
C LEU A 617 -19.86 -34.49 -12.56
N ASP A 618 -18.74 -35.10 -12.84
CA ASP A 618 -18.21 -36.17 -11.98
C ASP A 618 -17.26 -35.56 -10.93
N VAL A 619 -17.69 -35.55 -9.69
CA VAL A 619 -16.95 -35.12 -8.49
C VAL A 619 -16.76 -36.30 -7.51
N SER A 620 -16.95 -37.53 -7.98
CA SER A 620 -16.85 -38.74 -7.14
C SER A 620 -15.43 -38.99 -6.58
N ASN A 621 -14.42 -38.35 -7.18
CA ASN A 621 -13.02 -38.38 -6.71
C ASN A 621 -12.67 -37.31 -5.68
N PHE A 622 -13.57 -36.35 -5.43
CA PHE A 622 -13.30 -35.24 -4.48
C PHE A 622 -13.18 -35.75 -3.05
N VAL A 623 -12.11 -35.37 -2.39
CA VAL A 623 -11.82 -35.64 -0.98
C VAL A 623 -11.94 -34.33 -0.19
N GLY A 624 -12.67 -34.35 0.94
CA GLY A 624 -13.02 -33.17 1.70
C GLY A 624 -12.22 -32.96 2.99
N THR A 625 -11.23 -33.80 3.30
CA THR A 625 -10.54 -33.85 4.61
C THR A 625 -9.98 -32.50 5.09
N GLN A 626 -9.53 -31.64 4.18
CA GLN A 626 -8.97 -30.34 4.48
C GLN A 626 -9.96 -29.19 4.27
N VAL A 627 -11.10 -29.45 3.64
CA VAL A 627 -12.07 -28.40 3.26
C VAL A 627 -12.65 -27.70 4.50
N GLN A 628 -12.52 -26.38 4.53
CA GLN A 628 -13.03 -25.51 5.58
C GLN A 628 -14.23 -24.69 5.10
N ILE A 629 -14.24 -24.30 3.83
CA ILE A 629 -15.26 -23.42 3.26
C ILE A 629 -15.74 -23.99 1.93
N MET A 630 -17.05 -24.29 1.82
CA MET A 630 -17.68 -24.80 0.59
C MET A 630 -19.02 -24.12 0.24
N HIS A 631 -19.36 -22.99 0.88
CA HIS A 631 -20.62 -22.30 0.59
C HIS A 631 -20.77 -22.01 -0.91
N THR A 632 -22.00 -22.01 -1.40
CA THR A 632 -22.36 -21.73 -2.79
C THR A 632 -21.65 -22.61 -3.85
N MET A 633 -21.08 -23.75 -3.49
CA MET A 633 -20.23 -24.54 -4.39
C MET A 633 -20.93 -24.93 -5.70
N PHE A 634 -22.21 -25.26 -5.67
CA PHE A 634 -23.04 -25.66 -6.83
C PHE A 634 -24.26 -24.73 -7.02
N ARG A 635 -24.25 -23.55 -6.43
CA ARG A 635 -25.35 -22.58 -6.56
C ARG A 635 -25.61 -22.28 -8.04
N ASP A 636 -26.90 -22.18 -8.43
CA ASP A 636 -27.36 -21.84 -9.77
C ASP A 636 -26.89 -22.80 -10.88
N CYS A 637 -26.60 -24.07 -10.54
CA CYS A 637 -26.33 -25.13 -11.51
C CYS A 637 -27.68 -25.69 -12.04
N TYR A 638 -28.41 -24.91 -12.83
CA TYR A 638 -29.81 -25.15 -13.20
C TYR A 638 -30.06 -26.48 -13.90
N LYS A 639 -29.12 -26.94 -14.75
CA LYS A 639 -29.28 -28.12 -15.59
C LYS A 639 -28.58 -29.37 -15.02
N LEU A 640 -27.86 -29.27 -13.93
CA LEU A 640 -27.12 -30.37 -13.34
C LEU A 640 -28.09 -31.40 -12.77
N THR A 641 -27.98 -32.67 -13.24
CA THR A 641 -28.93 -33.74 -12.93
C THR A 641 -28.50 -34.65 -11.78
N SER A 642 -27.20 -34.74 -11.53
CA SER A 642 -26.65 -35.59 -10.45
C SER A 642 -25.36 -35.01 -9.88
N ILE A 643 -25.15 -35.17 -8.58
CA ILE A 643 -23.93 -34.83 -7.84
C ILE A 643 -23.58 -36.03 -6.93
N ASN A 644 -22.36 -36.55 -7.08
CA ASN A 644 -21.86 -37.65 -6.24
C ASN A 644 -20.66 -37.17 -5.43
N LEU A 645 -20.86 -36.96 -4.13
CA LEU A 645 -19.84 -36.60 -3.17
C LEU A 645 -19.55 -37.72 -2.16
N SER A 646 -19.73 -38.97 -2.59
CA SER A 646 -19.60 -40.17 -1.75
C SER A 646 -18.22 -40.39 -1.13
N LYS A 647 -17.15 -39.71 -1.61
CA LYS A 647 -15.80 -39.70 -1.01
C LYS A 647 -15.47 -38.42 -0.27
N PHE A 648 -16.40 -37.45 -0.26
CA PHE A 648 -16.16 -36.12 0.32
C PHE A 648 -16.39 -36.10 1.82
N ASP A 649 -15.41 -36.57 2.58
CA ASP A 649 -15.45 -36.74 4.05
C ASP A 649 -15.13 -35.44 4.81
N ALA A 650 -15.81 -34.39 4.46
CA ALA A 650 -15.57 -33.06 5.01
C ALA A 650 -15.95 -32.94 6.48
N LYS A 651 -14.95 -32.75 7.37
CA LYS A 651 -15.11 -32.68 8.84
C LYS A 651 -14.93 -31.28 9.40
N LYS A 652 -14.32 -30.37 8.62
CA LYS A 652 -13.92 -29.01 9.09
C LYS A 652 -14.89 -27.93 8.66
N ILE A 653 -15.93 -28.26 7.89
CA ILE A 653 -16.88 -27.29 7.35
C ILE A 653 -17.76 -26.72 8.46
N GLU A 654 -17.91 -25.38 8.48
CA GLU A 654 -18.82 -24.69 9.41
C GLU A 654 -20.03 -24.08 8.71
N ASN A 655 -20.05 -24.02 7.38
CA ASN A 655 -21.09 -23.31 6.60
C ASN A 655 -21.43 -24.05 5.32
N MET A 656 -22.72 -24.42 5.16
CA MET A 656 -23.30 -25.01 3.97
C MET A 656 -24.33 -24.10 3.30
N ASN A 657 -24.36 -22.81 3.61
CA ASN A 657 -25.33 -21.90 3.02
C ASN A 657 -25.24 -21.93 1.49
N PHE A 658 -26.38 -22.02 0.83
CA PHE A 658 -26.55 -21.89 -0.61
C PHE A 658 -25.80 -22.92 -1.44
N VAL A 659 -25.29 -24.04 -0.86
CA VAL A 659 -24.43 -25.00 -1.59
C VAL A 659 -25.10 -25.54 -2.85
N PHE A 660 -26.38 -25.91 -2.79
CA PHE A 660 -27.16 -26.48 -3.91
C PHE A 660 -28.35 -25.58 -4.29
N LEU A 661 -28.32 -24.30 -3.93
CA LEU A 661 -29.38 -23.35 -4.26
C LEU A 661 -29.63 -23.30 -5.75
N ASN A 662 -30.92 -23.41 -6.18
CA ASN A 662 -31.38 -23.34 -7.58
C ASN A 662 -30.85 -24.48 -8.47
N CYS A 663 -30.52 -25.66 -7.91
CA CYS A 663 -30.23 -26.85 -8.71
C CYS A 663 -31.57 -27.49 -9.16
N TYR A 664 -32.31 -26.82 -10.05
CA TYR A 664 -33.68 -27.20 -10.44
C TYR A 664 -33.79 -28.61 -11.00
N SER A 665 -32.80 -29.06 -11.78
CA SER A 665 -32.80 -30.35 -12.46
C SER A 665 -32.20 -31.50 -11.64
N LEU A 666 -31.69 -31.20 -10.43
CA LEU A 666 -30.98 -32.20 -9.60
C LEU A 666 -31.93 -33.30 -9.15
N LYS A 667 -31.71 -34.52 -9.60
CA LYS A 667 -32.48 -35.71 -9.24
C LYS A 667 -31.75 -36.60 -8.23
N TYR A 668 -30.44 -36.70 -8.35
CA TYR A 668 -29.59 -37.53 -7.51
C TYR A 668 -28.51 -36.72 -6.82
N LEU A 669 -28.41 -36.87 -5.50
CA LEU A 669 -27.40 -36.17 -4.66
C LEU A 669 -26.89 -37.16 -3.58
N ASP A 670 -25.60 -37.50 -3.64
CA ASP A 670 -24.94 -38.30 -2.62
C ASP A 670 -24.00 -37.40 -1.78
N ILE A 671 -24.39 -37.14 -0.56
CA ILE A 671 -23.64 -36.38 0.45
C ILE A 671 -23.45 -37.16 1.73
N SER A 672 -23.56 -38.49 1.64
CA SER A 672 -23.59 -39.40 2.79
C SER A 672 -22.31 -39.38 3.66
N LYS A 673 -21.18 -38.85 3.15
CA LYS A 673 -19.91 -38.74 3.89
C LYS A 673 -19.62 -37.36 4.49
N ILE A 674 -20.44 -36.36 4.22
CA ILE A 674 -20.26 -35.05 4.83
C ILE A 674 -20.60 -35.11 6.31
N GLU A 675 -19.62 -34.82 7.18
CA GLU A 675 -19.86 -34.70 8.63
C GLU A 675 -20.34 -33.30 8.98
N THR A 676 -21.62 -33.20 9.39
CA THR A 676 -22.25 -31.89 9.64
C THR A 676 -22.13 -31.41 11.08
N LYS A 677 -21.42 -32.14 11.94
CA LYS A 677 -21.31 -31.85 13.38
C LYS A 677 -20.82 -30.43 13.71
N ASN A 678 -19.95 -29.89 12.87
CA ASN A 678 -19.38 -28.53 13.06
C ASN A 678 -20.14 -27.44 12.31
N ILE A 679 -21.14 -27.78 11.51
CA ILE A 679 -21.85 -26.82 10.68
C ILE A 679 -22.84 -26.03 11.50
N LYS A 680 -22.75 -24.71 11.38
CA LYS A 680 -23.59 -23.73 12.07
C LYS A 680 -24.70 -23.16 11.18
N PHE A 681 -24.51 -23.18 9.86
CA PHE A 681 -25.41 -22.51 8.93
C PHE A 681 -25.79 -23.43 7.76
N PHE A 682 -27.11 -23.64 7.59
CA PHE A 682 -27.73 -24.45 6.54
C PHE A 682 -28.75 -23.63 5.72
N THR A 683 -28.71 -22.32 5.78
CA THR A 683 -29.65 -21.43 5.09
C THR A 683 -29.61 -21.69 3.58
N ASN A 684 -30.78 -21.89 2.98
CA ASN A 684 -30.95 -22.10 1.53
C ASN A 684 -30.12 -23.25 0.95
N THR A 685 -29.73 -24.24 1.75
CA THR A 685 -28.82 -25.30 1.28
C THR A 685 -29.35 -26.06 0.07
N PHE A 686 -30.65 -26.43 0.03
CA PHE A 686 -31.32 -27.17 -1.04
C PHE A 686 -32.49 -26.39 -1.66
N THR A 687 -32.57 -25.09 -1.42
CA THR A 687 -33.65 -24.27 -1.96
C THR A 687 -33.73 -24.38 -3.48
N ASN A 688 -34.95 -24.58 -4.00
CA ASN A 688 -35.27 -24.74 -5.41
C ASN A 688 -34.65 -26.00 -6.07
N CYS A 689 -34.28 -27.03 -5.31
CA CYS A 689 -33.98 -28.35 -5.87
C CYS A 689 -35.30 -29.06 -6.26
N SER A 690 -36.03 -28.49 -7.23
CA SER A 690 -37.41 -28.88 -7.53
C SER A 690 -37.58 -30.28 -8.11
N SER A 691 -36.52 -30.88 -8.69
CA SER A 691 -36.54 -32.22 -9.23
C SER A 691 -36.00 -33.31 -8.25
N LEU A 692 -35.57 -32.91 -7.04
CA LEU A 692 -34.99 -33.84 -6.06
C LEU A 692 -36.12 -34.66 -5.42
N GLU A 693 -36.14 -35.99 -5.66
CA GLU A 693 -37.20 -36.87 -5.18
C GLU A 693 -36.92 -37.41 -3.76
N SER A 694 -35.65 -37.62 -3.45
CA SER A 694 -35.17 -38.09 -2.15
C SER A 694 -33.74 -37.68 -1.89
N ILE A 695 -33.36 -37.61 -0.62
CA ILE A 695 -31.98 -37.30 -0.17
C ILE A 695 -31.69 -38.09 1.10
N ASP A 696 -30.51 -38.70 1.19
CA ASP A 696 -30.07 -39.36 2.41
C ASP A 696 -29.35 -38.37 3.34
N LEU A 697 -30.02 -38.03 4.45
CA LEU A 697 -29.53 -37.17 5.52
C LEU A 697 -29.26 -37.96 6.80
N SER A 698 -29.15 -39.29 6.75
CA SER A 698 -28.97 -40.15 7.94
C SER A 698 -27.71 -39.81 8.75
N ASN A 699 -26.71 -39.13 8.17
CA ASN A 699 -25.50 -38.63 8.82
C ASN A 699 -25.50 -37.14 9.19
N PHE A 700 -26.63 -36.44 9.00
CA PHE A 700 -26.70 -35.00 9.29
C PHE A 700 -26.96 -34.73 10.77
N TYR A 701 -26.00 -34.21 11.47
CA TYR A 701 -26.10 -33.72 12.84
C TYR A 701 -26.29 -32.19 12.82
N THR A 702 -27.35 -31.71 13.47
CA THR A 702 -27.69 -30.28 13.45
C THR A 702 -27.62 -29.60 14.83
N GLY A 703 -27.07 -30.26 15.85
CA GLY A 703 -27.00 -29.73 17.22
C GLY A 703 -26.26 -28.41 17.38
N ASN A 704 -25.37 -28.05 16.42
CA ASN A 704 -24.70 -26.75 16.38
C ASN A 704 -25.31 -25.76 15.37
N ALA A 705 -26.37 -26.15 14.66
CA ALA A 705 -27.05 -25.28 13.70
C ALA A 705 -27.66 -24.07 14.41
N LEU A 706 -27.37 -22.86 13.88
CA LEU A 706 -27.94 -21.59 14.33
C LEU A 706 -29.09 -21.14 13.43
N GLY A 707 -29.00 -21.44 12.10
CA GLY A 707 -30.03 -21.09 11.12
C GLY A 707 -30.23 -22.20 10.11
N MET A 708 -31.50 -22.50 9.81
CA MET A 708 -31.95 -23.53 8.84
C MET A 708 -33.07 -22.99 7.96
N ASN A 709 -33.22 -21.65 7.90
CA ASN A 709 -34.27 -21.03 7.09
C ASN A 709 -34.13 -21.40 5.62
N GLU A 710 -35.28 -21.64 4.97
CA GLU A 710 -35.40 -21.97 3.56
C GLU A 710 -34.59 -23.20 3.10
N MET A 711 -34.17 -24.10 4.03
CA MET A 711 -33.26 -25.21 3.70
C MET A 711 -33.80 -26.10 2.58
N PHE A 712 -35.10 -26.39 2.55
CA PHE A 712 -35.78 -27.19 1.50
C PHE A 712 -36.89 -26.42 0.77
N LEU A 713 -36.85 -25.10 0.80
CA LEU A 713 -37.84 -24.25 0.10
C LEU A 713 -37.94 -24.66 -1.38
N ASN A 714 -39.18 -24.87 -1.88
CA ASN A 714 -39.49 -25.26 -3.26
C ASN A 714 -38.87 -26.61 -3.71
N CYS A 715 -38.55 -27.53 -2.80
CA CYS A 715 -38.20 -28.91 -3.16
C CYS A 715 -39.49 -29.68 -3.51
N SER A 716 -40.15 -29.30 -4.62
CA SER A 716 -41.51 -29.69 -4.94
C SER A 716 -41.72 -31.19 -5.26
N SER A 717 -40.63 -31.88 -5.69
CA SER A 717 -40.67 -33.33 -5.99
C SER A 717 -40.26 -34.22 -4.81
N LEU A 718 -39.85 -33.63 -3.66
CA LEU A 718 -39.34 -34.38 -2.52
C LEU A 718 -40.47 -35.19 -1.84
N LYS A 719 -40.42 -36.52 -1.91
CA LYS A 719 -41.46 -37.42 -1.43
C LYS A 719 -41.23 -37.90 0.00
N PHE A 720 -39.97 -38.09 0.34
CA PHE A 720 -39.55 -38.62 1.64
C PHE A 720 -38.29 -37.96 2.13
N LEU A 721 -38.20 -37.71 3.42
CA LEU A 721 -37.04 -37.08 4.07
C LEU A 721 -36.78 -37.71 5.46
N ASN A 722 -35.62 -38.34 5.61
CA ASN A 722 -35.19 -38.92 6.88
C ASN A 722 -34.43 -37.86 7.71
N LEU A 723 -35.08 -37.34 8.76
CA LEU A 723 -34.53 -36.35 9.69
C LEU A 723 -34.16 -36.96 11.05
N SER A 724 -33.95 -38.25 11.15
CA SER A 724 -33.77 -38.95 12.46
C SER A 724 -32.51 -38.50 13.23
N ARG A 725 -31.55 -37.80 12.58
CA ARG A 725 -30.37 -37.22 13.19
C ARG A 725 -30.43 -35.71 13.40
N PHE A 726 -31.57 -35.08 13.02
CA PHE A 726 -31.76 -33.65 13.19
C PHE A 726 -32.15 -33.34 14.62
N GLN A 727 -31.29 -32.69 15.37
CA GLN A 727 -31.51 -32.23 16.75
C GLN A 727 -31.10 -30.75 16.89
N PRO A 728 -31.81 -29.81 16.26
CA PRO A 728 -31.37 -28.41 16.10
C PRO A 728 -31.65 -27.58 17.37
N GLU A 729 -31.12 -27.97 18.51
CA GLU A 729 -31.35 -27.34 19.83
C GLU A 729 -30.99 -25.86 19.89
N LYS A 730 -30.00 -25.43 19.10
CA LYS A 730 -29.50 -24.05 19.06
C LYS A 730 -30.11 -23.20 17.94
N CYS A 731 -30.89 -23.82 17.06
CA CYS A 731 -31.43 -23.14 15.89
C CYS A 731 -32.53 -22.15 16.27
N ASN A 732 -32.35 -20.90 15.89
CA ASN A 732 -33.31 -19.84 16.21
C ASN A 732 -34.23 -19.46 15.03
N ASN A 733 -33.91 -19.85 13.80
CA ASN A 733 -34.66 -19.49 12.61
C ASN A 733 -34.86 -20.69 11.66
N MET A 734 -36.11 -21.08 11.43
CA MET A 734 -36.54 -22.12 10.50
C MET A 734 -37.62 -21.61 9.52
N ASN A 735 -37.63 -20.30 9.29
CA ASN A 735 -38.58 -19.67 8.35
C ASN A 735 -38.54 -20.40 7.01
N SER A 736 -39.71 -20.72 6.44
CA SER A 736 -39.91 -21.34 5.13
C SER A 736 -39.13 -22.64 4.90
N MET A 737 -38.70 -23.35 5.94
CA MET A 737 -37.79 -24.50 5.83
C MET A 737 -38.28 -25.58 4.83
N PHE A 738 -39.58 -25.88 4.79
CA PHE A 738 -40.20 -26.87 3.92
C PHE A 738 -41.27 -26.25 2.99
N LYS A 739 -41.37 -24.91 2.91
CA LYS A 739 -42.37 -24.24 2.08
C LYS A 739 -42.34 -24.75 0.65
N ASN A 740 -43.53 -25.05 0.08
CA ASN A 740 -43.72 -25.59 -1.28
C ASN A 740 -43.10 -27.01 -1.49
N CYS A 741 -42.88 -27.81 -0.48
CA CYS A 741 -42.53 -29.24 -0.62
C CYS A 741 -43.79 -30.03 -0.99
N LYS A 742 -44.32 -29.80 -2.21
CA LYS A 742 -45.64 -30.26 -2.65
C LYS A 742 -45.83 -31.78 -2.69
N SER A 743 -44.74 -32.56 -2.86
CA SER A 743 -44.82 -34.04 -2.96
C SER A 743 -44.58 -34.74 -1.63
N LEU A 744 -44.25 -33.99 -0.58
CA LEU A 744 -44.00 -34.55 0.76
C LEU A 744 -45.34 -35.04 1.36
N THR A 745 -45.42 -36.30 1.78
CA THR A 745 -46.67 -36.89 2.29
C THR A 745 -46.68 -37.04 3.81
N SER A 746 -45.51 -37.22 4.43
CA SER A 746 -45.34 -37.28 5.86
C SER A 746 -43.94 -36.82 6.26
N ILE A 747 -43.79 -36.34 7.47
CA ILE A 747 -42.49 -35.96 8.02
C ILE A 747 -42.40 -36.38 9.51
N ASP A 748 -41.28 -37.01 9.84
CA ASP A 748 -40.97 -37.44 11.23
C ASP A 748 -39.96 -36.48 11.86
N LEU A 749 -40.44 -35.67 12.80
CA LEU A 749 -39.69 -34.69 13.57
C LEU A 749 -39.60 -35.09 15.06
N ARG A 750 -39.83 -36.39 15.41
CA ARG A 750 -39.85 -36.83 16.80
C ARG A 750 -38.59 -36.49 17.60
N ARG A 751 -37.45 -36.34 16.98
CA ARG A 751 -36.18 -35.96 17.62
C ARG A 751 -35.79 -34.50 17.36
N PHE A 752 -36.66 -33.72 16.78
CA PHE A 752 -36.38 -32.36 16.33
C PHE A 752 -36.73 -31.37 17.47
N SER A 753 -35.71 -31.04 18.30
CA SER A 753 -35.87 -30.02 19.36
C SER A 753 -35.91 -28.60 18.78
N THR A 754 -36.81 -27.77 19.31
CA THR A 754 -36.98 -26.37 18.90
C THR A 754 -36.81 -25.39 20.09
N ASP A 755 -36.05 -25.77 21.11
CA ASP A 755 -35.88 -25.00 22.36
C ASP A 755 -35.35 -23.59 22.21
N SER A 756 -34.64 -23.30 21.11
CA SER A 756 -34.08 -21.97 20.80
C SER A 756 -34.86 -21.23 19.69
N LEU A 757 -35.89 -21.83 19.14
CA LEU A 757 -36.60 -21.33 17.97
C LEU A 757 -37.36 -20.02 18.29
N THR A 758 -37.15 -19.01 17.45
CA THR A 758 -37.81 -17.70 17.53
C THR A 758 -38.68 -17.38 16.33
N ASN A 759 -38.42 -18.01 15.17
CA ASN A 759 -39.16 -17.80 13.93
C ASN A 759 -39.36 -19.10 13.16
N MET A 760 -40.62 -19.43 12.85
CA MET A 760 -41.00 -20.55 12.00
C MET A 760 -42.05 -20.15 10.91
N ASP A 761 -42.13 -18.89 10.55
CA ASP A 761 -43.04 -18.39 9.52
C ASP A 761 -42.96 -19.23 8.24
N TYR A 762 -44.09 -19.55 7.68
CA TYR A 762 -44.25 -20.31 6.42
C TYR A 762 -43.59 -21.70 6.42
N MET A 763 -43.24 -22.28 7.57
CA MET A 763 -42.35 -23.47 7.66
C MET A 763 -42.85 -24.63 6.79
N PHE A 764 -44.14 -24.92 6.74
CA PHE A 764 -44.78 -25.95 5.90
C PHE A 764 -45.75 -25.36 4.89
N SER A 765 -45.83 -24.05 4.75
CA SER A 765 -46.80 -23.38 3.84
C SER A 765 -46.76 -24.02 2.45
N ASN A 766 -47.97 -24.35 1.92
CA ASN A 766 -48.14 -24.92 0.60
C ASN A 766 -47.55 -26.34 0.38
N CYS A 767 -47.46 -27.16 1.45
CA CYS A 767 -47.15 -28.58 1.40
C CYS A 767 -48.41 -29.41 1.12
N ILE A 768 -49.07 -29.16 0.00
CA ILE A 768 -50.47 -29.61 -0.32
C ILE A 768 -50.78 -31.10 -0.20
N ASN A 769 -49.75 -31.96 -0.23
CA ASN A 769 -49.89 -33.41 -0.06
C ASN A 769 -49.49 -33.91 1.33
N LEU A 770 -49.02 -33.02 2.23
CA LEU A 770 -48.58 -33.40 3.56
C LEU A 770 -49.78 -33.76 4.44
N LYS A 771 -49.83 -35.03 4.86
CA LYS A 771 -50.94 -35.56 5.65
C LYS A 771 -50.59 -35.73 7.14
N THR A 772 -49.31 -35.97 7.48
CA THR A 772 -48.93 -36.30 8.82
C THR A 772 -47.57 -35.67 9.23
N ILE A 773 -47.57 -35.02 10.41
CA ILE A 773 -46.33 -34.57 11.06
C ILE A 773 -46.22 -35.19 12.44
N TYR A 774 -45.16 -35.94 12.71
CA TYR A 774 -44.83 -36.41 14.06
C TYR A 774 -43.80 -35.49 14.69
N TRP A 775 -44.21 -34.65 15.70
CA TRP A 775 -43.34 -33.64 16.29
C TRP A 775 -43.39 -33.64 17.82
N VAL A 776 -42.87 -34.68 18.42
CA VAL A 776 -42.96 -34.94 19.84
C VAL A 776 -42.24 -33.90 20.71
N TYR A 777 -41.01 -33.50 20.35
CA TYR A 777 -40.17 -32.57 21.11
C TYR A 777 -40.30 -31.12 20.64
N ILE A 778 -41.41 -30.73 20.08
CA ILE A 778 -41.65 -29.33 19.72
C ILE A 778 -41.75 -28.45 20.98
N ASN A 779 -40.97 -27.37 20.98
CA ASN A 779 -41.03 -26.31 22.00
C ASN A 779 -41.09 -24.95 21.32
N THR A 780 -42.21 -24.27 21.42
CA THR A 780 -42.46 -22.99 20.77
C THR A 780 -42.54 -21.82 21.74
N LEU A 781 -42.20 -22.01 23.02
CA LEU A 781 -42.30 -20.99 24.06
C LEU A 781 -41.52 -19.71 23.77
N LYS A 782 -40.37 -19.81 23.01
CA LYS A 782 -39.58 -18.66 22.60
C LYS A 782 -39.95 -18.15 21.21
N CYS A 783 -40.80 -18.87 20.48
CA CYS A 783 -41.18 -18.50 19.15
C CYS A 783 -42.13 -17.30 19.15
N SER A 784 -41.78 -16.26 18.48
CA SER A 784 -42.52 -15.00 18.41
C SER A 784 -43.25 -14.80 17.08
N SER A 785 -43.06 -15.69 16.12
CA SER A 785 -43.67 -15.58 14.81
C SER A 785 -44.07 -16.94 14.22
N PHE A 786 -45.33 -17.05 13.81
CA PHE A 786 -45.99 -18.24 13.25
C PHE A 786 -46.76 -17.93 11.99
N LYS A 787 -46.34 -16.94 11.22
CA LYS A 787 -47.11 -16.49 10.06
C LYS A 787 -47.29 -17.62 9.05
N GLU A 788 -48.56 -17.99 8.72
CA GLU A 788 -48.89 -18.91 7.65
C GLU A 788 -48.09 -20.24 7.65
N VAL A 789 -47.82 -20.78 8.84
CA VAL A 789 -46.97 -22.01 9.01
C VAL A 789 -47.54 -23.19 8.22
N PHE A 790 -48.86 -23.34 8.15
CA PHE A 790 -49.57 -24.43 7.48
C PHE A 790 -50.54 -23.89 6.43
N GLU A 791 -50.25 -22.81 5.76
CA GLU A 791 -51.07 -22.22 4.70
C GLU A 791 -51.20 -23.21 3.51
N ASN A 792 -52.48 -23.44 3.08
CA ASN A 792 -52.81 -24.37 1.99
C ASN A 792 -52.42 -25.87 2.23
N ASP A 793 -52.33 -26.29 3.50
CA ASP A 793 -52.10 -27.68 3.85
C ASP A 793 -53.43 -28.32 4.28
N ASP A 794 -54.19 -28.90 3.35
CA ASP A 794 -55.50 -29.48 3.60
C ASP A 794 -55.42 -30.87 4.27
N GLU A 795 -56.28 -31.14 5.25
CA GLU A 795 -56.37 -32.42 5.97
C GLU A 795 -55.08 -32.85 6.69
N LEU A 796 -54.30 -31.90 7.19
CA LEU A 796 -53.05 -32.19 7.91
C LEU A 796 -53.35 -32.63 9.34
N GLU A 797 -52.69 -33.73 9.79
CA GLU A 797 -52.70 -34.20 11.17
C GLU A 797 -51.32 -34.04 11.82
N ILE A 798 -51.24 -33.37 12.97
CA ILE A 798 -50.04 -33.10 13.71
C ILE A 798 -50.07 -33.84 15.04
N TYR A 799 -49.07 -34.66 15.34
CA TYR A 799 -48.90 -35.40 16.60
C TYR A 799 -47.88 -34.72 17.50
N VAL A 800 -48.27 -34.13 18.62
CA VAL A 800 -47.44 -33.28 19.50
C VAL A 800 -47.66 -33.57 20.97
N TYR A 801 -46.67 -33.20 21.82
CA TYR A 801 -46.90 -32.96 23.27
C TYR A 801 -47.33 -31.50 23.48
N PRO A 802 -48.57 -31.19 23.84
CA PRO A 802 -49.08 -29.83 23.82
C PRO A 802 -48.46 -28.88 24.85
N ASN A 803 -47.79 -29.38 25.91
CA ASN A 803 -47.37 -28.56 27.06
C ASN A 803 -46.39 -27.43 26.68
N ASN A 804 -45.61 -27.60 25.63
CA ASN A 804 -44.60 -26.63 25.19
C ASN A 804 -44.91 -25.95 23.85
N CYS A 805 -46.09 -26.19 23.26
CA CYS A 805 -46.45 -25.64 21.93
C CYS A 805 -47.90 -25.07 21.86
N GLN A 806 -48.48 -24.69 23.00
CA GLN A 806 -49.83 -24.17 23.02
C GLN A 806 -50.02 -22.95 22.14
N ASN A 807 -49.06 -22.03 22.13
CA ASN A 807 -49.05 -20.85 21.27
C ASN A 807 -49.10 -21.19 19.75
N LEU A 808 -48.49 -22.31 19.33
CA LEU A 808 -48.68 -22.82 17.94
C LEU A 808 -50.07 -23.41 17.75
N ILE A 809 -50.58 -24.21 18.72
CA ILE A 809 -51.89 -24.84 18.65
C ILE A 809 -52.99 -23.77 18.50
N ASP A 810 -52.84 -22.65 19.23
CA ASP A 810 -53.80 -21.56 19.26
C ASP A 810 -53.94 -20.82 17.91
N VAL A 811 -52.91 -20.94 17.00
CA VAL A 811 -52.91 -20.32 15.70
C VAL A 811 -53.09 -21.31 14.54
N LEU A 812 -53.35 -22.58 14.81
CA LEU A 812 -53.61 -23.59 13.76
C LEU A 812 -54.83 -23.22 12.90
N PRO A 813 -54.69 -23.35 11.57
CA PRO A 813 -55.86 -23.25 10.68
C PRO A 813 -56.93 -24.31 11.01
N SER A 814 -58.20 -24.02 10.74
CA SER A 814 -59.36 -24.91 11.07
C SER A 814 -59.30 -26.27 10.34
N ASN A 815 -58.58 -26.38 9.24
CA ASN A 815 -58.35 -27.59 8.46
C ASN A 815 -57.18 -28.44 8.96
N VAL A 816 -56.39 -27.96 9.94
CA VAL A 816 -55.28 -28.72 10.54
C VAL A 816 -55.73 -29.30 11.86
N LYS A 817 -55.61 -30.62 12.02
CA LYS A 817 -55.98 -31.34 13.25
C LYS A 817 -54.70 -31.63 14.05
N TYR A 818 -54.76 -31.45 15.40
CA TYR A 818 -53.69 -31.90 16.27
C TYR A 818 -54.13 -33.07 17.14
N HIS A 819 -53.22 -33.99 17.40
CA HIS A 819 -53.43 -35.14 18.27
C HIS A 819 -52.36 -35.12 19.41
N ARG A 820 -52.79 -35.46 20.65
CA ARG A 820 -51.86 -35.63 21.72
C ARG A 820 -51.13 -36.96 21.53
N TYR A 821 -49.80 -36.89 21.49
CA TYR A 821 -48.95 -38.08 21.45
C TYR A 821 -48.90 -38.65 22.91
N TYR A 822 -49.44 -39.82 23.13
CA TYR A 822 -49.30 -40.57 24.38
C TYR A 822 -48.26 -41.66 24.14
N ASP A 823 -47.31 -41.84 25.09
CA ASP A 823 -46.31 -42.89 25.03
C ASP A 823 -47.01 -44.25 24.78
N PHE A 824 -46.91 -44.76 23.58
CA PHE A 824 -47.08 -46.16 23.31
C PHE A 824 -45.67 -46.76 23.24
N ASP A 825 -45.37 -47.58 24.29
CA ASP A 825 -44.26 -48.53 24.44
C ASP A 825 -42.92 -48.28 23.75
N GLU A 826 -41.88 -48.27 24.56
CA GLU A 826 -40.49 -48.48 24.20
C GLU A 826 -40.27 -49.83 23.51
N ASP A 827 -40.74 -50.03 22.25
CA ASP A 827 -40.31 -51.20 21.43
C ASP A 827 -40.63 -50.87 19.96
N TYR A 828 -39.65 -50.20 19.27
CA TYR A 828 -39.27 -50.41 17.84
C TYR A 828 -38.06 -49.58 17.51
#